data_d2cdba1455d1a6180c86f24f9916b452
#
_entry.id   d2cdba1455d1a6180c86f24f9916b452
#
_cell.length_a   1.000
_cell.length_b   1.000
_cell.length_c   1.000
_cell.angle_alpha   90.00
_cell.angle_beta   90.00
_cell.angle_gamma   90.00
#
_symmetry.space_group_name_H-M   'P 1'
#
loop_
_entity.id
_entity.type
_entity.pdbx_description
1 polymer ?
#
loop_
_entity_poly.entity_id
_entity_poly.type
_entity_poly.pdbx_seq_one_letter_code
_entity_poly.pdbx_strand_id
1 'polypeptide(L)'
;MSEAPVQARSGREAWRTILAAHDKAGSLVALAAADEALAAFPDDPEFLAAKGRQLTLLKRWDEAETCLQHALTVTSDNDVAMLHLAQLLVILGRYEEACGLVERAIGIGGRGFLTLVRSGRLMLAMARYREAAELIERAAAVTPDPSLRPHLEACLIGQAEDAEAGAAPEDKAALQLARDKLRLAQPGLAEPLFAELTRQRPGFALGWIGLRGALEAQGRADDAQAVASAWAQAAPQDGFATRIGMRRRLGGRGLVFDPRDRFPVRDLDDVTRRADSGADLSSGSDACLVIDPGGEPIRHAPVVSLDGEGRDLVTVSYATAPKRLVSLNNAALVGEGLVFNEQGELISELIPPSKASKYAGVRKGDRMKLDRRRYRDGMGEVRMFDRPALLMCGPTDASFGDWIINFPPRLALAEAAGLNDVAVVLRRPPQAQALDILAALGVGPERILFHDLDGVSLFSRLFVPSWPTPAKMAPSAGVYDIYRRLRPETGPAERPLLYLTRKNVASRPMLNEDEVRDLFERRGFRSIDPGTLSFAEVRELFASPACVAGPFGSAFHNLAFSAGRPISLVLLPDHTPHYLDEIALWHGDLGLSFGYLLGEAAPGCAANDRHAPWIAPLDRIDRAIDRILELTISPAD
;
A
#
# COMPACT_ATOMS: atom_id res chain seq x y z
N MET A 1 32.52 23.28 37.26
CA MET A 1 32.16 22.75 35.94
C MET A 1 30.69 23.07 35.70
N SER A 2 30.44 23.97 35.18
CA SER A 2 30.31 24.85 34.03
C SER A 2 28.85 24.80 33.53
N GLU A 3 28.01 25.72 34.08
CA GLU A 3 26.63 25.97 33.57
C GLU A 3 26.58 26.65 32.19
N ALA A 4 27.72 27.07 31.67
CA ALA A 4 27.83 27.73 30.36
C ALA A 4 27.37 26.92 29.14
N PRO A 5 27.50 25.57 29.03
CA PRO A 5 27.06 24.83 27.84
C PRO A 5 25.53 24.71 27.73
N VAL A 6 24.77 24.75 28.85
CA VAL A 6 23.31 24.60 28.85
C VAL A 6 22.62 25.90 28.45
N GLN A 7 23.10 27.05 28.97
CA GLN A 7 22.56 28.36 28.59
C GLN A 7 22.88 28.72 27.14
N ALA A 8 24.05 28.37 26.63
CA ALA A 8 24.39 28.56 25.21
C ALA A 8 23.52 27.72 24.30
N ARG A 9 23.21 26.45 24.65
CA ARG A 9 22.31 25.59 23.89
C ARG A 9 20.87 26.11 23.88
N SER A 10 20.35 26.59 25.00
CA SER A 10 19.00 27.16 25.07
C SER A 10 18.90 28.46 24.27
N GLY A 11 19.95 29.31 24.28
CA GLY A 11 20.00 30.51 23.45
C GLY A 11 20.00 30.22 21.96
N ARG A 12 20.77 29.20 21.50
CA ARG A 12 20.80 28.77 20.11
C ARG A 12 19.46 28.22 19.63
N GLU A 13 18.77 27.42 20.44
CA GLU A 13 17.44 26.88 20.13
C GLU A 13 16.38 27.99 20.03
N ALA A 14 16.45 28.99 20.90
CA ALA A 14 15.57 30.15 20.82
C ALA A 14 15.75 30.91 19.49
N TRP A 15 17.01 31.13 19.05
CA TRP A 15 17.29 31.76 17.76
C TRP A 15 16.80 30.94 16.56
N ARG A 16 16.88 29.61 16.58
CA ARG A 16 16.29 28.74 15.55
C ARG A 16 14.78 28.97 15.43
N THR A 17 14.09 29.07 16.56
CA THR A 17 12.65 29.33 16.60
C THR A 17 12.30 30.73 16.04
N ILE A 18 13.08 31.74 16.40
CA ILE A 18 12.94 33.10 15.91
C ILE A 18 13.15 33.16 14.39
N LEU A 19 14.23 32.55 13.89
CA LEU A 19 14.50 32.51 12.44
C LEU A 19 13.41 31.79 11.65
N ALA A 20 12.90 30.68 12.16
CA ALA A 20 11.79 29.96 11.54
C ALA A 20 10.48 30.76 11.50
N ALA A 21 10.23 31.60 12.53
CA ALA A 21 9.09 32.49 12.57
C ALA A 21 9.27 33.67 11.59
N HIS A 22 10.44 34.26 11.53
CA HIS A 22 10.73 35.41 10.69
C HIS A 22 10.87 35.05 9.19
N ASP A 23 11.20 33.82 8.87
CA ASP A 23 11.18 33.31 7.49
C ASP A 23 9.80 33.47 6.82
N LYS A 24 8.73 33.42 7.62
CA LYS A 24 7.35 33.67 7.17
C LYS A 24 6.99 35.17 7.08
N ALA A 25 7.74 36.02 7.78
CA ALA A 25 7.48 37.47 7.82
C ALA A 25 8.13 38.26 6.69
N GLY A 26 9.01 37.63 5.91
CA GLY A 26 9.70 38.21 4.76
C GLY A 26 11.21 38.28 4.89
N SER A 27 11.90 38.27 3.76
CA SER A 27 13.36 38.08 3.68
C SER A 27 14.18 39.18 4.37
N LEU A 28 13.71 40.44 4.42
CA LEU A 28 14.43 41.51 5.13
C LEU A 28 14.38 41.29 6.66
N VAL A 29 13.22 40.90 7.19
CA VAL A 29 13.07 40.63 8.62
C VAL A 29 13.87 39.40 9.03
N ALA A 30 13.83 38.36 8.22
CA ALA A 30 14.60 37.15 8.44
C ALA A 30 16.12 37.37 8.34
N LEU A 31 16.57 38.28 7.45
CA LEU A 31 17.98 38.66 7.34
C LEU A 31 18.45 39.40 8.60
N ALA A 32 17.66 40.38 9.10
CA ALA A 32 17.99 41.10 10.34
C ALA A 32 18.09 40.15 11.54
N ALA A 33 17.13 39.21 11.66
CA ALA A 33 17.17 38.19 12.70
C ALA A 33 18.38 37.23 12.58
N ALA A 34 18.82 36.93 11.37
CA ALA A 34 20.01 36.11 11.15
C ALA A 34 21.28 36.88 11.51
N ASP A 35 21.34 38.19 11.26
CA ASP A 35 22.45 39.05 11.66
C ASP A 35 22.56 39.17 13.19
N GLU A 36 21.43 39.31 13.88
CA GLU A 36 21.38 39.32 15.34
C GLU A 36 21.81 37.95 15.94
N ALA A 37 21.36 36.86 15.33
CA ALA A 37 21.78 35.51 15.75
C ALA A 37 23.29 35.30 15.56
N LEU A 38 23.86 35.78 14.46
CA LEU A 38 25.30 35.71 14.19
C LEU A 38 26.11 36.68 15.07
N ALA A 39 25.54 37.77 15.55
CA ALA A 39 26.19 38.62 16.59
C ALA A 39 26.36 37.85 17.89
N ALA A 40 25.43 36.96 18.25
CA ALA A 40 25.51 36.11 19.43
C ALA A 40 26.33 34.81 19.17
N PHE A 41 26.34 34.30 17.95
CA PHE A 41 27.00 33.06 17.53
C PHE A 41 27.71 33.25 16.16
N PRO A 42 28.86 33.91 16.12
CA PRO A 42 29.48 34.43 14.88
C PRO A 42 29.75 33.38 13.79
N ASP A 43 30.12 32.17 14.14
CA ASP A 43 30.48 31.10 13.20
C ASP A 43 29.46 29.94 13.23
N ASP A 44 28.22 30.19 13.66
CA ASP A 44 27.21 29.14 13.63
C ASP A 44 26.82 28.81 12.18
N PRO A 45 27.08 27.57 11.68
CA PRO A 45 26.90 27.22 10.29
C PRO A 45 25.42 27.20 9.87
N GLU A 46 24.47 27.00 10.80
CA GLU A 46 23.04 27.07 10.49
C GLU A 46 22.59 28.53 10.32
N PHE A 47 23.06 29.43 11.16
CA PHE A 47 22.72 30.86 11.04
C PHE A 47 23.39 31.50 9.82
N LEU A 48 24.62 31.08 9.49
CA LEU A 48 25.28 31.45 8.24
C LEU A 48 24.48 30.94 7.01
N ALA A 49 24.01 29.69 7.04
CA ALA A 49 23.19 29.15 5.95
C ALA A 49 21.84 29.88 5.82
N ALA A 50 21.19 30.20 6.96
CA ALA A 50 19.96 30.98 6.97
C ALA A 50 20.17 32.39 6.40
N LYS A 51 21.23 33.09 6.81
CA LYS A 51 21.63 34.40 6.27
C LYS A 51 21.87 34.33 4.77
N GLY A 52 22.69 33.39 4.31
CA GLY A 52 23.01 33.20 2.89
C GLY A 52 21.77 32.95 2.04
N ARG A 53 20.82 32.17 2.55
CA ARG A 53 19.50 31.96 1.90
C ARG A 53 18.74 33.28 1.76
N GLN A 54 18.63 34.11 2.80
CA GLN A 54 17.91 35.38 2.74
C GLN A 54 18.62 36.37 1.78
N LEU A 55 19.93 36.43 1.78
CA LEU A 55 20.70 37.22 0.83
C LEU A 55 20.44 36.77 -0.63
N THR A 56 20.34 35.45 -0.86
CA THR A 56 19.95 34.92 -2.19
C THR A 56 18.58 35.42 -2.62
N LEU A 57 17.58 35.37 -1.74
CA LEU A 57 16.22 35.87 -2.02
C LEU A 57 16.18 37.38 -2.27
N LEU A 58 17.06 38.13 -1.62
CA LEU A 58 17.22 39.59 -1.78
C LEU A 58 18.11 39.94 -2.97
N LYS A 59 18.59 38.98 -3.76
CA LYS A 59 19.46 39.16 -4.93
C LYS A 59 20.84 39.78 -4.60
N ARG A 60 21.31 39.60 -3.37
CA ARG A 60 22.66 40.02 -2.92
C ARG A 60 23.63 38.85 -3.10
N TRP A 61 23.92 38.54 -4.38
CA TRP A 61 24.55 37.28 -4.80
C TRP A 61 25.94 37.05 -4.18
N ASP A 62 26.83 38.06 -4.26
CA ASP A 62 28.23 37.95 -3.78
C ASP A 62 28.28 37.73 -2.26
N GLU A 63 27.42 38.44 -1.52
CA GLU A 63 27.33 38.30 -0.07
C GLU A 63 26.71 36.94 0.31
N ALA A 64 25.73 36.48 -0.45
CA ALA A 64 25.14 35.17 -0.25
C ALA A 64 26.16 34.05 -0.46
N GLU A 65 26.93 34.12 -1.56
CA GLU A 65 27.98 33.13 -1.87
C GLU A 65 29.03 33.09 -0.76
N THR A 66 29.57 34.26 -0.38
CA THR A 66 30.56 34.39 0.70
C THR A 66 30.05 33.77 2.02
N CYS A 67 28.80 34.07 2.38
CA CYS A 67 28.20 33.61 3.61
C CYS A 67 27.98 32.08 3.60
N LEU A 68 27.51 31.51 2.48
CA LEU A 68 27.27 30.08 2.33
C LEU A 68 28.59 29.27 2.25
N GLN A 69 29.63 29.83 1.58
CA GLN A 69 30.96 29.25 1.56
C GLN A 69 31.57 29.25 2.97
N HIS A 70 31.39 30.34 3.73
CA HIS A 70 31.84 30.39 5.12
C HIS A 70 31.15 29.29 5.97
N ALA A 71 29.84 29.10 5.82
CA ALA A 71 29.12 28.01 6.50
C ALA A 71 29.74 26.63 6.19
N LEU A 72 30.19 26.41 4.95
CA LEU A 72 30.81 25.15 4.52
C LEU A 72 32.27 25.04 4.95
N THR A 73 32.96 26.14 5.20
CA THR A 73 34.34 26.09 5.81
C THR A 73 34.26 25.72 7.28
N VAL A 74 33.22 26.16 8.00
CA VAL A 74 32.98 25.81 9.42
C VAL A 74 32.51 24.36 9.54
N THR A 75 31.58 23.93 8.68
CA THR A 75 31.03 22.58 8.69
C THR A 75 30.91 22.08 7.26
N SER A 76 31.88 21.30 6.82
CA SER A 76 32.02 20.83 5.43
C SER A 76 30.94 19.84 4.99
N ASP A 77 30.19 19.26 5.93
CA ASP A 77 29.10 18.29 5.74
C ASP A 77 27.71 18.88 6.04
N ASN A 78 27.58 20.21 5.99
CA ASN A 78 26.29 20.89 6.13
C ASN A 78 25.49 20.82 4.81
N ASP A 79 24.60 19.83 4.72
CA ASP A 79 23.74 19.60 3.53
C ASP A 79 22.79 20.78 3.24
N VAL A 80 22.32 21.49 4.27
CA VAL A 80 21.47 22.68 4.11
C VAL A 80 22.22 23.82 3.45
N ALA A 81 23.44 24.12 3.90
CA ALA A 81 24.29 25.14 3.30
C ALA A 81 24.68 24.78 1.86
N MET A 82 24.99 23.51 1.58
CA MET A 82 25.24 23.02 0.22
C MET A 82 24.07 23.27 -0.71
N LEU A 83 22.84 22.95 -0.27
CA LEU A 83 21.64 23.11 -1.10
C LEU A 83 21.27 24.60 -1.31
N HIS A 84 21.54 25.47 -0.35
CA HIS A 84 21.35 26.91 -0.55
C HIS A 84 22.41 27.50 -1.49
N LEU A 85 23.66 27.04 -1.39
CA LEU A 85 24.72 27.46 -2.34
C LEU A 85 24.42 26.90 -3.75
N ALA A 86 23.99 25.65 -3.86
CA ALA A 86 23.57 25.10 -5.14
C ALA A 86 22.40 25.89 -5.76
N GLN A 87 21.43 26.32 -4.96
CA GLN A 87 20.34 27.17 -5.43
C GLN A 87 20.85 28.51 -5.98
N LEU A 88 21.77 29.14 -5.29
CA LEU A 88 22.41 30.37 -5.77
C LEU A 88 23.17 30.13 -7.08
N LEU A 89 23.95 29.07 -7.16
CA LEU A 89 24.72 28.72 -8.37
C LEU A 89 23.82 28.40 -9.56
N VAL A 90 22.66 27.77 -9.34
CA VAL A 90 21.64 27.58 -10.40
C VAL A 90 21.14 28.93 -10.93
N ILE A 91 20.86 29.89 -10.04
CA ILE A 91 20.44 31.23 -10.43
C ILE A 91 21.53 31.95 -11.24
N LEU A 92 22.78 31.72 -10.90
CA LEU A 92 23.96 32.28 -11.58
C LEU A 92 24.37 31.50 -12.85
N GLY A 93 23.67 30.40 -13.20
CA GLY A 93 23.97 29.57 -14.37
C GLY A 93 25.19 28.64 -14.21
N ARG A 94 25.72 28.51 -13.00
CA ARG A 94 26.88 27.67 -12.68
C ARG A 94 26.43 26.23 -12.34
N TYR A 95 25.85 25.54 -13.34
CA TYR A 95 25.13 24.28 -13.17
C TYR A 95 26.01 23.11 -12.72
N GLU A 96 27.24 22.99 -13.24
CA GLU A 96 28.16 21.90 -12.88
C GLU A 96 28.56 21.94 -11.40
N GLU A 97 28.85 23.14 -10.90
CA GLU A 97 29.17 23.34 -9.49
C GLU A 97 27.95 23.07 -8.60
N ALA A 98 26.76 23.49 -9.04
CA ALA A 98 25.52 23.22 -8.35
C ALA A 98 25.23 21.71 -8.27
N CYS A 99 25.44 20.96 -9.36
CA CYS A 99 25.29 19.49 -9.37
C CYS A 99 26.21 18.83 -8.35
N GLY A 100 27.50 19.18 -8.33
CA GLY A 100 28.46 18.62 -7.38
C GLY A 100 28.06 18.85 -5.91
N LEU A 101 27.47 20.02 -5.60
CA LEU A 101 26.97 20.32 -4.26
C LEU A 101 25.71 19.49 -3.93
N VAL A 102 24.79 19.35 -4.88
CA VAL A 102 23.57 18.54 -4.70
C VAL A 102 23.94 17.07 -4.47
N GLU A 103 24.86 16.51 -5.24
CA GLU A 103 25.33 15.12 -5.07
C GLU A 103 25.97 14.89 -3.71
N ARG A 104 26.82 15.85 -3.25
CA ARG A 104 27.41 15.81 -1.91
C ARG A 104 26.34 15.89 -0.82
N ALA A 105 25.38 16.80 -0.93
CA ALA A 105 24.28 16.93 0.03
C ALA A 105 23.43 15.66 0.12
N ILE A 106 23.16 14.99 -1.02
CA ILE A 106 22.49 13.70 -1.06
C ILE A 106 23.32 12.61 -0.37
N GLY A 107 24.64 12.61 -0.56
CA GLY A 107 25.55 11.66 0.08
C GLY A 107 25.52 11.74 1.61
N ILE A 108 25.36 12.94 2.15
CA ILE A 108 25.35 13.22 3.60
C ILE A 108 23.96 13.06 4.20
N GLY A 109 22.99 13.82 3.69
CA GLY A 109 21.62 13.89 4.19
C GLY A 109 20.60 13.02 3.44
N GLY A 110 21.04 12.13 2.59
CA GLY A 110 20.33 11.49 1.48
C GLY A 110 19.08 10.64 1.78
N ARG A 111 18.64 10.61 3.02
CA ARG A 111 17.35 9.99 3.42
C ARG A 111 16.36 10.99 4.03
N GLY A 112 16.75 12.24 4.20
CA GLY A 112 15.88 13.27 4.74
C GLY A 112 14.91 13.81 3.67
N PHE A 113 13.63 13.86 3.99
CA PHE A 113 12.59 14.38 3.09
C PHE A 113 12.95 15.74 2.47
N LEU A 114 13.32 16.72 3.32
CA LEU A 114 13.62 18.08 2.85
C LEU A 114 14.86 18.14 1.94
N THR A 115 15.88 17.35 2.24
CA THR A 115 17.10 17.27 1.43
C THR A 115 16.75 16.70 0.05
N LEU A 116 15.99 15.61 -0.01
CA LEU A 116 15.56 15.01 -1.28
C LEU A 116 14.67 15.95 -2.11
N VAL A 117 13.70 16.64 -1.49
CA VAL A 117 12.81 17.59 -2.19
C VAL A 117 13.60 18.75 -2.77
N ARG A 118 14.51 19.35 -1.99
CA ARG A 118 15.33 20.48 -2.44
C ARG A 118 16.26 20.05 -3.57
N SER A 119 16.92 18.92 -3.41
CA SER A 119 17.79 18.33 -4.44
C SER A 119 17.03 18.07 -5.74
N GLY A 120 15.86 17.44 -5.66
CA GLY A 120 15.03 17.17 -6.83
C GLY A 120 14.57 18.44 -7.54
N ARG A 121 14.20 19.49 -6.79
CA ARG A 121 13.83 20.80 -7.37
C ARG A 121 15.03 21.49 -8.05
N LEU A 122 16.22 21.38 -7.51
CA LEU A 122 17.43 21.92 -8.12
C LEU A 122 17.79 21.15 -9.40
N MET A 123 17.73 19.83 -9.39
CA MET A 123 17.92 19.03 -10.60
C MET A 123 16.90 19.37 -11.68
N LEU A 124 15.61 19.57 -11.31
CA LEU A 124 14.58 20.01 -12.24
C LEU A 124 14.90 21.39 -12.83
N ALA A 125 15.39 22.34 -12.01
CA ALA A 125 15.76 23.67 -12.48
C ALA A 125 16.96 23.64 -13.45
N MET A 126 17.81 22.63 -13.34
CA MET A 126 18.96 22.39 -14.23
C MET A 126 18.61 21.50 -15.44
N ALA A 127 17.32 21.23 -15.68
CA ALA A 127 16.82 20.32 -16.72
C ALA A 127 17.33 18.86 -16.60
N ARG A 128 17.81 18.45 -15.41
CA ARG A 128 18.20 17.06 -15.11
C ARG A 128 16.95 16.24 -14.72
N TYR A 129 16.02 16.07 -15.66
CA TYR A 129 14.65 15.60 -15.40
C TYR A 129 14.55 14.19 -14.84
N ARG A 130 15.45 13.28 -15.25
CA ARG A 130 15.48 11.91 -14.74
C ARG A 130 15.91 11.87 -13.28
N GLU A 131 17.04 12.49 -12.98
CA GLU A 131 17.56 12.55 -11.60
C GLU A 131 16.61 13.33 -10.69
N ALA A 132 15.97 14.37 -11.20
CA ALA A 132 14.95 15.11 -10.47
C ALA A 132 13.76 14.21 -10.10
N ALA A 133 13.26 13.42 -11.06
CA ALA A 133 12.15 12.49 -10.81
C ALA A 133 12.51 11.45 -9.74
N GLU A 134 13.67 10.81 -9.86
CA GLU A 134 14.16 9.81 -8.89
C GLU A 134 14.28 10.39 -7.46
N LEU A 135 14.76 11.61 -7.32
CA LEU A 135 14.90 12.27 -6.01
C LEU A 135 13.54 12.65 -5.42
N ILE A 136 12.62 13.15 -6.24
CA ILE A 136 11.27 13.52 -5.79
C ILE A 136 10.46 12.28 -5.44
N GLU A 137 10.59 11.18 -6.20
CA GLU A 137 9.99 9.88 -5.87
C GLU A 137 10.55 9.31 -4.55
N ARG A 138 11.86 9.40 -4.35
CA ARG A 138 12.48 9.02 -3.06
C ARG A 138 11.98 9.89 -1.91
N ALA A 139 11.81 11.20 -2.11
CA ALA A 139 11.23 12.09 -1.11
C ALA A 139 9.80 11.69 -0.76
N ALA A 140 8.99 11.42 -1.78
CA ALA A 140 7.62 10.95 -1.65
C ALA A 140 7.53 9.60 -0.91
N ALA A 141 8.54 8.74 -1.07
CA ALA A 141 8.65 7.49 -0.34
C ALA A 141 8.98 7.68 1.16
N VAL A 142 9.65 8.78 1.52
CA VAL A 142 9.94 9.14 2.93
C VAL A 142 8.72 9.77 3.60
N THR A 143 8.10 10.75 2.92
CA THR A 143 6.92 11.46 3.43
C THR A 143 6.02 11.79 2.23
N PRO A 144 4.82 11.23 2.15
CA PRO A 144 3.84 11.60 1.14
C PRO A 144 3.46 13.08 1.26
N ASP A 145 3.74 13.87 0.22
CA ASP A 145 3.42 15.29 0.17
C ASP A 145 2.80 15.64 -1.18
N PRO A 146 1.52 16.04 -1.22
CA PRO A 146 0.84 16.42 -2.45
C PRO A 146 1.51 17.55 -3.23
N SER A 147 2.31 18.40 -2.56
CA SER A 147 3.04 19.49 -3.19
C SER A 147 4.18 19.04 -4.12
N LEU A 148 4.59 17.78 -4.05
CA LEU A 148 5.61 17.19 -4.93
C LEU A 148 5.08 16.89 -6.34
N ARG A 149 3.80 16.75 -6.48
CA ARG A 149 3.08 16.36 -7.69
C ARG A 149 3.37 17.23 -8.92
N PRO A 150 3.28 18.56 -8.83
CA PRO A 150 3.63 19.43 -9.97
C PRO A 150 5.07 19.29 -10.42
N HIS A 151 5.99 18.96 -9.50
CA HIS A 151 7.39 18.78 -9.82
C HIS A 151 7.63 17.46 -10.56
N LEU A 152 6.95 16.36 -10.16
CA LEU A 152 7.00 15.09 -10.89
C LEU A 152 6.40 15.24 -12.30
N GLU A 153 5.30 15.97 -12.44
CA GLU A 153 4.70 16.26 -13.73
C GLU A 153 5.65 17.06 -14.64
N ALA A 154 6.32 18.06 -14.09
CA ALA A 154 7.33 18.82 -14.82
C ALA A 154 8.53 17.95 -15.26
N CYS A 155 8.99 17.03 -14.40
CA CYS A 155 10.03 16.06 -14.75
C CYS A 155 9.60 15.15 -15.91
N LEU A 156 8.37 14.64 -15.88
CA LEU A 156 7.84 13.78 -16.96
C LEU A 156 7.73 14.51 -18.29
N ILE A 157 7.27 15.77 -18.26
CA ILE A 157 7.21 16.61 -19.45
C ILE A 157 8.62 16.85 -20.00
N GLY A 158 9.59 17.22 -19.15
CA GLY A 158 10.97 17.43 -19.55
C GLY A 158 11.63 16.17 -20.10
N GLN A 159 11.42 15.00 -19.50
CA GLN A 159 11.89 13.72 -20.05
C GLN A 159 11.29 13.43 -21.44
N ALA A 160 10.01 13.76 -21.66
CA ALA A 160 9.39 13.62 -22.97
C ALA A 160 10.03 14.57 -24.01
N GLU A 161 10.35 15.80 -23.60
CA GLU A 161 11.05 16.78 -24.45
C GLU A 161 12.46 16.31 -24.80
N ASP A 162 13.22 15.76 -23.84
CA ASP A 162 14.56 15.20 -24.07
C ASP A 162 14.53 13.97 -25.00
N ALA A 163 13.58 13.06 -24.79
CA ALA A 163 13.43 11.86 -25.63
C ALA A 163 13.12 12.23 -27.08
N GLU A 164 12.51 13.38 -27.33
CA GLU A 164 12.13 13.85 -28.65
C GLU A 164 13.13 14.87 -29.24
N ALA A 165 14.22 15.16 -28.55
CA ALA A 165 15.32 15.98 -29.11
C ALA A 165 15.88 15.41 -30.42
N GLY A 166 15.71 14.09 -30.65
CA GLY A 166 16.01 13.38 -31.89
C GLY A 166 14.92 13.43 -32.98
N ALA A 167 13.79 14.14 -32.76
CA ALA A 167 12.70 14.20 -33.72
C ALA A 167 13.13 14.88 -35.03
N ALA A 168 12.45 14.51 -36.13
CA ALA A 168 12.74 15.06 -37.46
C ALA A 168 12.58 16.60 -37.49
N PRO A 169 13.37 17.32 -38.29
CA PRO A 169 13.29 18.77 -38.38
C PRO A 169 11.88 19.30 -38.69
N GLU A 170 11.12 18.58 -39.53
CA GLU A 170 9.76 18.93 -39.92
C GLU A 170 8.79 18.87 -38.73
N ASP A 171 8.92 17.82 -37.89
CA ASP A 171 8.09 17.66 -36.68
C ASP A 171 8.39 18.76 -35.66
N LYS A 172 9.66 19.14 -35.51
CA LYS A 172 10.08 20.27 -34.66
C LYS A 172 9.53 21.60 -35.16
N ALA A 173 9.56 21.83 -36.47
CA ALA A 173 9.02 23.06 -37.07
C ALA A 173 7.48 23.14 -36.89
N ALA A 174 6.78 22.03 -37.11
CA ALA A 174 5.34 21.96 -36.91
C ALA A 174 4.95 22.15 -35.42
N LEU A 175 5.70 21.55 -34.50
CA LEU A 175 5.52 21.74 -33.05
C LEU A 175 5.73 23.19 -32.66
N GLN A 176 6.80 23.80 -33.15
CA GLN A 176 7.11 25.22 -32.86
C GLN A 176 6.03 26.14 -33.37
N LEU A 177 5.55 25.94 -34.60
CA LEU A 177 4.46 26.73 -35.18
C LEU A 177 3.19 26.63 -34.33
N ALA A 178 2.82 25.40 -33.90
CA ALA A 178 1.66 25.17 -33.05
C ALA A 178 1.80 25.86 -31.66
N ARG A 179 2.99 25.78 -31.06
CA ARG A 179 3.31 26.47 -29.80
C ARG A 179 3.26 27.99 -29.93
N ASP A 180 3.72 28.54 -31.03
CA ASP A 180 3.67 29.99 -31.26
C ASP A 180 2.22 30.46 -31.37
N LYS A 181 1.31 29.68 -31.96
CA LYS A 181 -0.12 29.99 -31.97
C LYS A 181 -0.72 30.02 -30.55
N LEU A 182 -0.33 29.08 -29.67
CA LEU A 182 -0.74 29.12 -28.27
C LEU A 182 -0.20 30.35 -27.53
N ARG A 183 1.07 30.68 -27.72
CA ARG A 183 1.69 31.89 -27.13
C ARG A 183 1.01 33.18 -27.54
N LEU A 184 0.51 33.26 -28.77
CA LEU A 184 -0.23 34.37 -29.31
C LEU A 184 -1.71 34.39 -28.91
N ALA A 185 -2.10 33.55 -27.92
CA ALA A 185 -3.49 33.39 -27.49
C ALA A 185 -4.46 33.00 -28.62
N GLN A 186 -3.98 32.21 -29.57
CA GLN A 186 -4.74 31.70 -30.72
C GLN A 186 -4.93 30.17 -30.63
N PRO A 187 -5.58 29.60 -29.58
CA PRO A 187 -5.65 28.18 -29.37
C PRO A 187 -6.44 27.45 -30.45
N GLY A 188 -7.44 28.10 -31.06
CA GLY A 188 -8.21 27.53 -32.20
C GLY A 188 -7.38 27.32 -33.46
N LEU A 189 -6.26 28.06 -33.64
CA LEU A 189 -5.32 27.86 -34.74
C LEU A 189 -4.21 26.85 -34.37
N ALA A 190 -3.93 26.67 -33.09
CA ALA A 190 -2.97 25.69 -32.59
C ALA A 190 -3.53 24.27 -32.61
N GLU A 191 -4.81 24.09 -32.30
CA GLU A 191 -5.49 22.81 -32.23
C GLU A 191 -5.29 21.92 -33.48
N PRO A 192 -5.62 22.39 -34.72
CA PRO A 192 -5.47 21.55 -35.91
C PRO A 192 -4.00 21.20 -36.19
N LEU A 193 -3.05 22.03 -35.82
CA LEU A 193 -1.62 21.74 -35.98
C LEU A 193 -1.16 20.63 -35.04
N PHE A 194 -1.57 20.67 -33.78
CA PHE A 194 -1.29 19.60 -32.85
C PHE A 194 -2.03 18.31 -33.20
N ALA A 195 -3.30 18.41 -33.65
CA ALA A 195 -4.08 17.24 -34.08
C ALA A 195 -3.41 16.53 -35.27
N GLU A 196 -2.88 17.29 -36.23
CA GLU A 196 -2.15 16.72 -37.36
C GLU A 196 -0.85 16.04 -36.92
N LEU A 197 -0.10 16.65 -36.01
CA LEU A 197 1.11 16.04 -35.42
C LEU A 197 0.78 14.70 -34.73
N THR A 198 -0.29 14.62 -33.96
CA THR A 198 -0.68 13.38 -33.27
C THR A 198 -1.14 12.31 -34.24
N ARG A 199 -1.78 12.70 -35.36
CA ARG A 199 -2.22 11.78 -36.39
C ARG A 199 -1.04 11.19 -37.18
N GLN A 200 -0.05 12.03 -37.52
CA GLN A 200 1.14 11.59 -38.27
C GLN A 200 2.13 10.82 -37.41
N ARG A 201 2.22 11.18 -36.13
CA ARG A 201 3.17 10.65 -35.17
C ARG A 201 2.47 10.30 -33.87
N PRO A 202 1.73 9.19 -33.78
CA PRO A 202 1.00 8.81 -32.56
C PRO A 202 1.88 8.68 -31.29
N GLY A 203 3.17 8.33 -31.45
CA GLY A 203 4.14 8.28 -30.37
C GLY A 203 4.76 9.63 -29.99
N PHE A 204 4.39 10.74 -30.64
CA PHE A 204 4.96 12.06 -30.38
C PHE A 204 4.26 12.76 -29.23
N ALA A 205 4.74 12.54 -28.00
CA ALA A 205 4.11 12.98 -26.75
C ALA A 205 3.80 14.48 -26.71
N LEU A 206 4.71 15.32 -27.23
CA LEU A 206 4.53 16.77 -27.24
C LEU A 206 3.37 17.24 -28.12
N GLY A 207 3.05 16.50 -29.17
CA GLY A 207 1.87 16.74 -30.01
C GLY A 207 0.58 16.58 -29.18
N TRP A 208 0.47 15.51 -28.43
CA TRP A 208 -0.69 15.22 -27.57
C TRP A 208 -0.83 16.20 -26.41
N ILE A 209 0.29 16.54 -25.75
CA ILE A 209 0.32 17.55 -24.68
C ILE A 209 -0.14 18.90 -25.22
N GLY A 210 0.36 19.29 -26.40
CA GLY A 210 -0.02 20.55 -27.04
C GLY A 210 -1.49 20.58 -27.47
N LEU A 211 -2.00 19.48 -28.06
CA LEU A 211 -3.42 19.37 -28.44
C LEU A 211 -4.34 19.56 -27.23
N ARG A 212 -4.01 18.88 -26.15
CA ARG A 212 -4.74 19.03 -24.89
C ARG A 212 -4.73 20.47 -24.38
N GLY A 213 -3.54 21.09 -24.34
CA GLY A 213 -3.39 22.49 -23.90
C GLY A 213 -4.16 23.47 -24.77
N ALA A 214 -4.23 23.24 -26.09
CA ALA A 214 -5.01 24.05 -27.00
C ALA A 214 -6.53 23.96 -26.75
N LEU A 215 -7.03 22.75 -26.42
CA LEU A 215 -8.44 22.53 -26.06
C LEU A 215 -8.79 23.14 -24.71
N GLU A 216 -7.90 23.00 -23.71
CA GLU A 216 -8.06 23.61 -22.39
C GLU A 216 -8.13 25.17 -22.50
N ALA A 217 -7.26 25.76 -23.32
CA ALA A 217 -7.25 27.20 -23.56
C ALA A 217 -8.52 27.70 -24.26
N GLN A 218 -9.26 26.82 -24.94
CA GLN A 218 -10.57 27.10 -25.52
C GLN A 218 -11.74 26.85 -24.56
N GLY A 219 -11.48 26.42 -23.32
CA GLY A 219 -12.52 26.05 -22.35
C GLY A 219 -13.20 24.70 -22.63
N ARG A 220 -12.68 23.88 -23.57
CA ARG A 220 -13.24 22.60 -24.00
C ARG A 220 -12.68 21.46 -23.13
N ALA A 221 -13.06 21.45 -21.86
CA ALA A 221 -12.50 20.53 -20.87
C ALA A 221 -12.78 19.05 -21.18
N ASP A 222 -13.98 18.73 -21.69
CA ASP A 222 -14.35 17.34 -22.02
C ASP A 222 -13.55 16.81 -23.22
N ASP A 223 -13.36 17.65 -24.25
CA ASP A 223 -12.53 17.30 -25.41
C ASP A 223 -11.07 17.14 -25.01
N ALA A 224 -10.54 18.03 -24.17
CA ALA A 224 -9.20 17.93 -23.64
C ALA A 224 -9.01 16.64 -22.81
N GLN A 225 -10.04 16.19 -22.13
CA GLN A 225 -10.04 14.90 -21.43
C GLN A 225 -10.04 13.71 -22.41
N ALA A 226 -10.79 13.80 -23.50
CA ALA A 226 -10.83 12.77 -24.52
C ALA A 226 -9.46 12.56 -25.22
N VAL A 227 -8.65 13.63 -25.33
CA VAL A 227 -7.29 13.53 -25.90
C VAL A 227 -6.42 12.50 -25.19
N ALA A 228 -6.49 12.43 -23.87
CA ALA A 228 -5.68 11.48 -23.12
C ALA A 228 -6.07 10.02 -23.42
N SER A 229 -7.36 9.76 -23.63
CA SER A 229 -7.86 8.45 -24.04
C SER A 229 -7.46 8.10 -25.47
N ALA A 230 -7.57 9.09 -26.38
CA ALA A 230 -7.14 8.94 -27.77
C ALA A 230 -5.63 8.66 -27.87
N TRP A 231 -4.82 9.33 -27.04
CA TRP A 231 -3.38 9.09 -26.98
C TRP A 231 -3.06 7.66 -26.53
N ALA A 232 -3.67 7.22 -25.41
CA ALA A 232 -3.47 5.86 -24.90
C ALA A 232 -3.87 4.77 -25.93
N GLN A 233 -4.91 5.03 -26.74
CA GLN A 233 -5.32 4.12 -27.82
C GLN A 233 -4.37 4.14 -29.02
N ALA A 234 -3.89 5.34 -29.41
CA ALA A 234 -3.03 5.51 -30.57
C ALA A 234 -1.58 5.06 -30.31
N ALA A 235 -1.12 5.11 -29.07
CA ALA A 235 0.22 4.71 -28.66
C ALA A 235 0.18 3.86 -27.38
N PRO A 236 -0.35 2.63 -27.43
CA PRO A 236 -0.58 1.78 -26.25
C PRO A 236 0.72 1.36 -25.55
N GLN A 237 1.86 1.42 -26.24
CA GLN A 237 3.18 1.14 -25.68
C GLN A 237 3.82 2.38 -25.00
N ASP A 238 3.19 3.53 -25.13
CA ASP A 238 3.66 4.76 -24.52
C ASP A 238 3.15 4.86 -23.08
N GLY A 239 4.00 4.47 -22.12
CA GLY A 239 3.71 4.55 -20.69
C GLY A 239 3.35 5.98 -20.23
N PHE A 240 3.83 7.02 -20.93
CA PHE A 240 3.49 8.41 -20.64
C PHE A 240 2.05 8.75 -21.04
N ALA A 241 1.59 8.31 -22.22
CA ALA A 241 0.22 8.45 -22.68
C ALA A 241 -0.77 7.83 -21.71
N THR A 242 -0.50 6.59 -21.33
CA THR A 242 -1.26 5.85 -20.33
C THR A 242 -1.33 6.61 -19.00
N ARG A 243 -0.20 7.07 -18.49
CA ARG A 243 -0.11 7.80 -17.21
C ARG A 243 -0.91 9.09 -17.18
N ILE A 244 -0.84 9.91 -18.22
CA ILE A 244 -1.62 11.16 -18.31
C ILE A 244 -3.12 10.85 -18.42
N GLY A 245 -3.50 9.85 -19.21
CA GLY A 245 -4.89 9.44 -19.37
C GLY A 245 -5.53 9.03 -18.05
N MET A 246 -4.85 8.20 -17.28
CA MET A 246 -5.33 7.73 -15.97
C MET A 246 -5.43 8.84 -14.92
N ARG A 247 -4.44 9.73 -14.86
CA ARG A 247 -4.43 10.86 -13.93
C ARG A 247 -5.70 11.70 -14.03
N ARG A 248 -6.23 11.89 -15.22
CA ARG A 248 -7.42 12.69 -15.46
C ARG A 248 -8.73 11.97 -15.13
N ARG A 249 -8.81 10.67 -15.37
CA ARG A 249 -10.03 9.89 -15.10
C ARG A 249 -10.35 9.80 -13.61
N LEU A 250 -9.34 9.79 -12.76
CA LEU A 250 -9.51 9.65 -11.31
C LEU A 250 -9.80 10.94 -10.55
N GLY A 251 -9.82 12.11 -11.18
CA GLY A 251 -10.02 13.29 -10.37
C GLY A 251 -10.34 14.62 -11.07
N GLY A 252 -10.58 14.65 -12.37
CA GLY A 252 -11.04 15.84 -13.09
C GLY A 252 -10.13 17.08 -13.06
N ARG A 253 -9.23 17.20 -12.10
CA ARG A 253 -8.24 18.29 -11.97
C ARG A 253 -6.89 17.70 -11.63
N GLY A 254 -6.21 17.12 -12.61
CA GLY A 254 -4.88 16.53 -12.55
C GLY A 254 -4.50 15.92 -11.20
N LEU A 255 -4.38 14.64 -11.08
CA LEU A 255 -3.88 13.88 -9.93
C LEU A 255 -4.72 13.88 -8.63
N VAL A 256 -5.86 14.56 -8.53
CA VAL A 256 -6.68 14.57 -7.31
C VAL A 256 -7.89 13.66 -7.49
N PHE A 257 -7.91 12.59 -6.73
CA PHE A 257 -9.10 11.80 -6.47
C PHE A 257 -10.02 12.62 -5.56
N ASP A 258 -11.22 12.99 -6.04
CA ASP A 258 -12.20 13.72 -5.23
C ASP A 258 -13.19 12.72 -4.60
N PRO A 259 -13.11 12.47 -3.29
CA PRO A 259 -14.04 11.57 -2.61
C PRO A 259 -15.48 12.09 -2.56
N ARG A 260 -15.74 13.33 -3.00
CA ARG A 260 -17.10 13.88 -3.13
C ARG A 260 -17.83 13.33 -4.34
N ASP A 261 -17.09 12.83 -5.33
CA ASP A 261 -17.65 12.25 -6.52
C ASP A 261 -18.43 10.96 -6.22
N ARG A 262 -19.40 10.67 -7.06
CA ARG A 262 -20.11 9.41 -7.06
C ARG A 262 -19.57 8.55 -8.20
N PHE A 263 -18.84 7.50 -7.83
CA PHE A 263 -18.23 6.61 -8.80
C PHE A 263 -19.23 5.57 -9.30
N PRO A 264 -19.29 5.30 -10.62
CA PRO A 264 -19.97 4.12 -11.14
C PRO A 264 -19.36 2.87 -10.52
N VAL A 265 -20.20 1.90 -10.18
CA VAL A 265 -19.78 0.62 -9.61
C VAL A 265 -20.00 -0.46 -10.65
N ARG A 266 -18.98 -1.30 -10.86
CA ARG A 266 -19.05 -2.49 -11.70
C ARG A 266 -18.74 -3.71 -10.88
N ASP A 267 -19.48 -4.76 -11.12
CA ASP A 267 -19.19 -6.07 -10.56
C ASP A 267 -18.16 -6.80 -11.43
N LEU A 268 -17.40 -7.70 -10.84
CA LEU A 268 -16.40 -8.47 -11.56
C LEU A 268 -17.04 -9.30 -12.69
N ASP A 269 -18.29 -9.74 -12.48
CA ASP A 269 -19.08 -10.42 -13.51
C ASP A 269 -19.38 -9.53 -14.71
N ASP A 270 -19.56 -8.23 -14.51
CA ASP A 270 -19.74 -7.27 -15.62
C ASP A 270 -18.45 -7.06 -16.38
N VAL A 271 -17.31 -7.00 -15.67
CA VAL A 271 -15.97 -6.93 -16.28
C VAL A 271 -15.69 -8.23 -17.06
N THR A 272 -16.00 -9.38 -16.46
CA THR A 272 -15.83 -10.70 -17.08
C THR A 272 -16.66 -10.86 -18.35
N ARG A 273 -17.89 -10.35 -18.38
CA ARG A 273 -18.77 -10.43 -19.56
C ARG A 273 -18.30 -9.56 -20.73
N ARG A 274 -17.54 -8.51 -20.46
CA ARG A 274 -16.96 -7.62 -21.48
C ARG A 274 -15.57 -8.06 -21.93
N ALA A 275 -14.87 -8.78 -21.06
CA ALA A 275 -13.59 -9.37 -21.38
C ALA A 275 -13.80 -10.61 -22.27
N ASP A 276 -13.01 -10.76 -23.32
CA ASP A 276 -13.02 -11.97 -24.13
C ASP A 276 -12.69 -13.18 -23.25
N SER A 277 -13.66 -14.07 -23.06
CA SER A 277 -13.47 -15.31 -22.31
C SER A 277 -12.49 -16.20 -23.08
N GLY A 278 -11.29 -16.38 -22.52
CA GLY A 278 -10.18 -17.09 -23.15
C GLY A 278 -9.13 -16.20 -23.80
N ALA A 279 -9.26 -14.85 -23.65
CA ALA A 279 -8.23 -13.92 -24.09
C ALA A 279 -6.93 -14.13 -23.30
N ASP A 280 -5.82 -14.03 -24.00
CA ASP A 280 -4.49 -13.97 -23.40
C ASP A 280 -4.44 -12.80 -22.40
N LEU A 281 -4.12 -13.09 -21.12
CA LEU A 281 -3.96 -12.07 -20.08
C LEU A 281 -2.87 -11.04 -20.42
N SER A 282 -2.03 -11.30 -21.43
CA SER A 282 -1.03 -10.38 -21.97
C SER A 282 -1.60 -9.39 -23.00
N SER A 283 -2.85 -9.57 -23.45
CA SER A 283 -3.48 -8.70 -24.44
C SER A 283 -3.62 -7.26 -23.94
N GLY A 284 -3.66 -6.30 -24.87
CA GLY A 284 -3.82 -4.87 -24.56
C GLY A 284 -5.22 -4.48 -24.07
N SER A 285 -6.16 -5.41 -23.90
CA SER A 285 -7.53 -5.21 -23.38
C SER A 285 -7.71 -5.82 -22.01
N ASP A 286 -8.76 -5.41 -21.28
CA ASP A 286 -9.18 -6.09 -20.05
C ASP A 286 -9.55 -7.54 -20.38
N ALA A 287 -9.06 -8.48 -19.58
CA ALA A 287 -9.25 -9.90 -19.79
C ALA A 287 -9.65 -10.61 -18.48
N CYS A 288 -10.35 -11.73 -18.60
CA CYS A 288 -10.69 -12.56 -17.44
C CYS A 288 -10.39 -14.02 -17.74
N LEU A 289 -9.61 -14.63 -16.84
CA LEU A 289 -9.36 -16.06 -16.84
C LEU A 289 -10.15 -16.72 -15.72
N VAL A 290 -11.00 -17.67 -16.05
CA VAL A 290 -11.68 -18.54 -15.07
C VAL A 290 -10.78 -19.75 -14.84
N ILE A 291 -10.18 -19.81 -13.63
CA ILE A 291 -9.25 -20.89 -13.24
C ILE A 291 -10.04 -22.10 -12.73
N ASP A 292 -11.12 -21.84 -11.97
CA ASP A 292 -11.99 -22.85 -11.40
C ASP A 292 -13.44 -22.32 -11.44
N PRO A 293 -14.37 -23.01 -12.10
CA PRO A 293 -15.75 -22.53 -12.18
C PRO A 293 -16.51 -22.54 -10.83
N GLY A 294 -15.97 -23.22 -9.82
CA GLY A 294 -16.65 -23.39 -8.52
C GLY A 294 -17.87 -24.31 -8.61
N GLY A 295 -18.74 -24.19 -7.61
CA GLY A 295 -19.98 -24.94 -7.52
C GLY A 295 -19.90 -26.23 -6.69
N GLU A 296 -18.69 -26.64 -6.30
CA GLU A 296 -18.50 -27.81 -5.44
C GLU A 296 -18.88 -27.50 -3.99
N PRO A 297 -19.50 -28.46 -3.26
CA PRO A 297 -19.77 -28.28 -1.84
C PRO A 297 -18.49 -28.07 -1.03
N ILE A 298 -18.50 -27.08 -0.15
CA ILE A 298 -17.37 -26.87 0.78
C ILE A 298 -17.45 -27.91 1.88
N ARG A 299 -16.32 -28.57 2.16
CA ARG A 299 -16.21 -29.59 3.20
C ARG A 299 -16.15 -28.92 4.58
N HIS A 300 -16.95 -29.43 5.50
CA HIS A 300 -16.86 -29.08 6.91
C HIS A 300 -15.93 -30.04 7.65
N ALA A 301 -15.21 -29.53 8.64
CA ALA A 301 -14.40 -30.34 9.51
C ALA A 301 -15.28 -31.23 10.40
N PRO A 302 -14.86 -32.47 10.68
CA PRO A 302 -15.52 -33.25 11.72
C PRO A 302 -15.31 -32.60 13.09
N VAL A 303 -16.40 -32.54 13.86
CA VAL A 303 -16.39 -32.05 15.24
C VAL A 303 -16.14 -33.21 16.18
N VAL A 304 -15.16 -33.06 17.04
CA VAL A 304 -14.87 -34.03 18.09
C VAL A 304 -15.60 -33.63 19.37
N SER A 305 -16.47 -34.46 19.87
CA SER A 305 -17.08 -34.24 21.19
C SER A 305 -16.02 -34.45 22.27
N LEU A 306 -15.73 -33.40 23.02
CA LEU A 306 -14.68 -33.37 24.03
C LEU A 306 -15.25 -33.43 25.46
N ASP A 307 -16.50 -33.02 25.67
CA ASP A 307 -17.13 -32.97 27.00
C ASP A 307 -18.45 -33.74 27.09
N GLY A 308 -18.82 -34.46 26.04
CA GLY A 308 -20.06 -35.21 25.98
C GLY A 308 -21.34 -34.39 25.75
N GLU A 309 -21.22 -33.08 25.67
CA GLU A 309 -22.32 -32.12 25.45
C GLU A 309 -22.31 -31.54 24.00
N GLY A 310 -22.07 -32.38 23.00
CA GLY A 310 -22.00 -31.94 21.61
C GLY A 310 -23.31 -31.29 21.17
N ARG A 311 -23.27 -30.01 20.80
CA ARG A 311 -24.34 -29.38 20.02
C ARG A 311 -24.14 -29.75 18.56
N ASP A 312 -25.19 -30.20 17.90
CA ASP A 312 -25.14 -30.34 16.45
C ASP A 312 -24.84 -28.96 15.83
N LEU A 313 -23.70 -28.86 15.16
CA LEU A 313 -23.42 -27.67 14.36
C LEU A 313 -24.44 -27.61 13.24
N VAL A 314 -25.12 -26.46 13.12
CA VAL A 314 -25.96 -26.20 11.95
C VAL A 314 -25.01 -26.02 10.77
N THR A 315 -24.76 -27.11 10.05
CA THR A 315 -23.93 -27.07 8.85
C THR A 315 -24.70 -26.39 7.73
N VAL A 316 -24.42 -25.12 7.52
CA VAL A 316 -24.88 -24.42 6.31
C VAL A 316 -24.04 -24.94 5.15
N SER A 317 -24.69 -25.58 4.17
CA SER A 317 -24.00 -26.00 2.95
C SER A 317 -23.63 -24.78 2.11
N TYR A 318 -22.34 -24.57 1.91
CA TYR A 318 -21.80 -23.55 1.00
C TYR A 318 -21.23 -24.24 -0.23
N ALA A 319 -21.42 -23.62 -1.39
CA ALA A 319 -20.72 -23.99 -2.60
C ALA A 319 -19.48 -23.09 -2.80
N THR A 320 -18.43 -23.66 -3.38
CA THR A 320 -17.23 -22.92 -3.72
C THR A 320 -17.56 -21.84 -4.76
N ALA A 321 -17.04 -20.64 -4.56
CA ALA A 321 -17.15 -19.57 -5.54
C ALA A 321 -16.16 -19.79 -6.70
N PRO A 322 -16.45 -19.26 -7.90
CA PRO A 322 -15.53 -19.30 -9.02
C PRO A 322 -14.19 -18.62 -8.69
N LYS A 323 -13.09 -19.26 -9.05
CA LYS A 323 -11.75 -18.67 -8.95
C LYS A 323 -11.39 -18.02 -10.28
N ARG A 324 -11.23 -16.72 -10.25
CA ARG A 324 -10.99 -15.90 -11.44
C ARG A 324 -9.77 -15.01 -11.23
N LEU A 325 -9.09 -14.71 -12.33
CA LEU A 325 -8.06 -13.69 -12.39
C LEU A 325 -8.42 -12.70 -13.50
N VAL A 326 -8.65 -11.45 -13.12
CA VAL A 326 -8.98 -10.38 -14.06
C VAL A 326 -7.75 -9.53 -14.29
N SER A 327 -7.44 -9.25 -15.55
CA SER A 327 -6.43 -8.29 -15.98
C SER A 327 -7.12 -6.96 -16.28
N LEU A 328 -6.77 -5.92 -15.56
CA LEU A 328 -7.25 -4.56 -15.80
C LEU A 328 -6.11 -3.72 -16.35
N ASN A 329 -6.31 -3.13 -17.51
CA ASN A 329 -5.38 -2.15 -18.06
C ASN A 329 -5.66 -0.78 -17.43
N ASN A 330 -4.59 -0.02 -17.22
CA ASN A 330 -4.69 1.32 -16.70
C ASN A 330 -5.54 1.42 -15.41
N ALA A 331 -5.39 0.46 -14.51
CA ALA A 331 -6.14 0.41 -13.26
C ALA A 331 -5.55 1.32 -12.19
N ALA A 332 -6.42 1.80 -11.30
CA ALA A 332 -6.02 2.57 -10.13
C ALA A 332 -6.41 1.85 -8.85
N LEU A 333 -5.48 1.83 -7.91
CA LEU A 333 -5.67 1.40 -6.54
C LEU A 333 -5.67 2.63 -5.65
N VAL A 334 -6.74 2.82 -4.86
CA VAL A 334 -6.97 4.03 -4.07
C VAL A 334 -7.20 3.68 -2.60
N GLY A 335 -6.48 4.35 -1.73
CA GLY A 335 -6.68 4.24 -0.28
C GLY A 335 -6.55 2.82 0.24
N GLU A 336 -7.50 2.36 1.04
CA GLU A 336 -7.46 1.04 1.69
C GLU A 336 -7.72 -0.15 0.73
N GLY A 337 -7.61 0.03 -0.58
CA GLY A 337 -7.73 -1.05 -1.55
C GLY A 337 -8.93 -0.95 -2.50
N LEU A 338 -9.42 0.26 -2.78
CA LEU A 338 -10.41 0.49 -3.81
C LEU A 338 -9.76 0.42 -5.19
N VAL A 339 -10.26 -0.45 -6.06
CA VAL A 339 -9.76 -0.59 -7.43
C VAL A 339 -10.72 0.04 -8.41
N PHE A 340 -10.18 0.88 -9.28
CA PHE A 340 -10.90 1.49 -10.39
C PHE A 340 -10.31 1.00 -11.71
N ASN A 341 -11.18 0.72 -12.67
CA ASN A 341 -10.76 0.40 -14.02
C ASN A 341 -10.38 1.66 -14.81
N GLU A 342 -9.98 1.48 -16.06
CA GLU A 342 -9.60 2.56 -16.96
C GLU A 342 -10.72 3.60 -17.17
N GLN A 343 -11.97 3.20 -17.09
CA GLN A 343 -13.13 4.07 -17.24
C GLN A 343 -13.48 4.84 -15.96
N GLY A 344 -12.73 4.64 -14.86
CA GLY A 344 -12.99 5.24 -13.55
C GLY A 344 -14.18 4.59 -12.81
N GLU A 345 -14.55 3.38 -13.19
CA GLU A 345 -15.59 2.60 -12.51
C GLU A 345 -14.96 1.82 -11.35
N LEU A 346 -15.62 1.85 -10.18
CA LEU A 346 -15.18 1.12 -9.00
C LEU A 346 -15.52 -0.37 -9.12
N ILE A 347 -14.54 -1.24 -8.97
CA ILE A 347 -14.72 -2.69 -8.95
C ILE A 347 -15.18 -3.13 -7.54
N SER A 348 -16.45 -3.51 -7.41
CA SER A 348 -17.12 -3.67 -6.12
C SER A 348 -16.75 -4.94 -5.37
N GLU A 349 -16.45 -6.03 -6.06
CA GLU A 349 -16.24 -7.34 -5.43
C GLU A 349 -14.93 -7.48 -4.66
N LEU A 350 -14.04 -6.51 -4.80
CA LEU A 350 -12.80 -6.46 -4.02
C LEU A 350 -13.03 -5.99 -2.59
N ILE A 351 -14.25 -5.58 -2.28
CA ILE A 351 -14.66 -5.21 -0.93
C ILE A 351 -15.64 -6.26 -0.46
N PRO A 352 -15.32 -7.03 0.59
CA PRO A 352 -16.26 -8.01 1.12
C PRO A 352 -17.62 -7.35 1.39
N PRO A 353 -18.75 -7.91 0.93
CA PRO A 353 -20.07 -7.29 1.08
C PRO A 353 -20.40 -6.91 2.53
N SER A 354 -19.99 -7.73 3.49
CA SER A 354 -20.14 -7.49 4.93
C SER A 354 -19.35 -6.28 5.44
N LYS A 355 -18.36 -5.80 4.69
CA LYS A 355 -17.46 -4.71 5.07
C LYS A 355 -17.58 -3.49 4.14
N ALA A 356 -18.40 -3.58 3.08
CA ALA A 356 -18.51 -2.53 2.07
C ALA A 356 -18.88 -1.16 2.67
N SER A 357 -19.85 -1.09 3.57
CA SER A 357 -20.25 0.15 4.23
C SER A 357 -19.15 0.73 5.11
N LYS A 358 -18.31 -0.13 5.71
CA LYS A 358 -17.23 0.27 6.58
C LYS A 358 -16.02 0.81 5.79
N TYR A 359 -15.71 0.23 4.65
CA TYR A 359 -14.46 0.51 3.93
C TYR A 359 -14.63 1.35 2.68
N ALA A 360 -15.75 1.26 1.99
CA ALA A 360 -15.96 1.98 0.74
C ALA A 360 -16.93 3.15 0.85
N GLY A 361 -17.94 3.05 1.71
CA GLY A 361 -18.98 4.05 1.84
C GLY A 361 -20.37 3.51 1.51
N VAL A 362 -21.26 4.38 1.01
CA VAL A 362 -22.66 4.02 0.77
C VAL A 362 -22.93 3.83 -0.72
N ARG A 363 -23.31 2.61 -1.09
CA ARG A 363 -23.80 2.30 -2.44
C ARG A 363 -25.26 2.74 -2.58
N LYS A 364 -25.59 3.44 -3.65
CA LYS A 364 -26.95 3.77 -4.04
C LYS A 364 -27.14 3.45 -5.53
N GLY A 365 -27.81 2.34 -5.80
CA GLY A 365 -27.94 1.79 -7.15
C GLY A 365 -26.58 1.35 -7.71
N ASP A 366 -26.27 1.84 -8.90
CA ASP A 366 -25.03 1.59 -9.64
C ASP A 366 -23.87 2.54 -9.26
N ARG A 367 -24.04 3.37 -8.24
CA ARG A 367 -23.05 4.37 -7.83
C ARG A 367 -22.68 4.23 -6.35
N MET A 368 -21.40 4.44 -6.07
CA MET A 368 -20.84 4.45 -4.72
C MET A 368 -20.44 5.86 -4.33
N LYS A 369 -20.85 6.30 -3.14
CA LYS A 369 -20.33 7.50 -2.48
C LYS A 369 -19.36 7.07 -1.39
N LEU A 370 -18.11 7.48 -1.52
CA LEU A 370 -17.07 7.11 -0.58
C LEU A 370 -17.24 7.77 0.79
N ASP A 371 -16.71 7.11 1.83
CA ASP A 371 -16.70 7.67 3.18
C ASP A 371 -15.63 8.76 3.29
N ARG A 372 -16.05 10.03 3.43
CA ARG A 372 -15.18 11.20 3.55
C ARG A 372 -14.23 11.16 4.76
N ARG A 373 -14.53 10.38 5.79
CA ARG A 373 -13.65 10.23 6.94
C ARG A 373 -12.38 9.45 6.61
N ARG A 374 -12.48 8.54 5.63
CA ARG A 374 -11.38 7.69 5.16
C ARG A 374 -10.68 8.26 3.94
N TYR A 375 -11.45 8.80 3.01
CA TYR A 375 -10.95 9.36 1.75
C TYR A 375 -11.05 10.88 1.83
N ARG A 376 -9.99 11.52 2.33
CA ARG A 376 -9.93 12.97 2.51
C ARG A 376 -9.76 13.68 1.18
N ASP A 377 -10.22 14.93 1.14
CA ASP A 377 -9.95 15.82 0.00
C ASP A 377 -8.42 15.90 -0.23
N GLY A 378 -7.99 15.62 -1.47
CA GLY A 378 -6.57 15.64 -1.80
C GLY A 378 -5.81 14.40 -1.31
N MET A 379 -6.41 13.21 -1.40
CA MET A 379 -5.67 11.96 -1.19
C MET A 379 -4.34 12.04 -1.92
N GLY A 380 -3.35 11.88 -1.14
CA GLY A 380 -1.95 12.03 -1.30
C GLY A 380 -1.30 11.78 -2.64
N GLU A 381 -0.10 11.27 -2.56
CA GLU A 381 0.77 11.00 -3.68
C GLU A 381 0.15 10.01 -4.68
N VAL A 382 0.31 10.30 -5.96
CA VAL A 382 0.01 9.34 -7.03
C VAL A 382 1.30 8.67 -7.44
N ARG A 383 1.40 7.36 -7.23
CA ARG A 383 2.49 6.52 -7.73
C ARG A 383 2.07 5.83 -9.01
N MET A 384 3.02 5.65 -9.91
CA MET A 384 2.81 4.97 -11.17
C MET A 384 3.74 3.77 -11.28
N PHE A 385 3.17 2.65 -11.69
CA PHE A 385 3.88 1.40 -11.88
C PHE A 385 3.66 0.91 -13.30
N ASP A 386 4.71 0.97 -14.12
CA ASP A 386 4.70 0.46 -15.49
C ASP A 386 4.79 -1.08 -15.54
N ARG A 387 5.21 -1.68 -14.44
CA ARG A 387 5.32 -3.12 -14.29
C ARG A 387 3.97 -3.73 -13.95
N PRO A 388 3.55 -4.80 -14.67
CA PRO A 388 2.35 -5.55 -14.31
C PRO A 388 2.41 -6.07 -12.87
N ALA A 389 1.30 -5.99 -12.14
CA ALA A 389 1.29 -6.33 -10.74
C ALA A 389 0.03 -7.09 -10.31
N LEU A 390 0.19 -8.03 -9.37
CA LEU A 390 -0.88 -8.77 -8.71
C LEU A 390 -1.35 -8.03 -7.47
N LEU A 391 -2.64 -7.82 -7.33
CA LEU A 391 -3.23 -7.17 -6.16
C LEU A 391 -3.17 -8.09 -4.93
N MET A 392 -2.33 -7.73 -3.95
CA MET A 392 -2.11 -8.46 -2.70
C MET A 392 -2.43 -7.62 -1.45
N CYS A 393 -3.21 -6.56 -1.62
CA CYS A 393 -3.69 -5.73 -0.52
C CYS A 393 -5.19 -5.42 -0.68
N GLY A 394 -5.80 -4.93 0.40
CA GLY A 394 -7.22 -4.60 0.43
C GLY A 394 -7.72 -4.25 1.82
N PRO A 395 -9.02 -3.96 1.99
CA PRO A 395 -9.56 -3.38 3.21
C PRO A 395 -9.36 -4.19 4.51
N THR A 396 -8.96 -5.44 4.43
CA THR A 396 -8.85 -6.33 5.60
C THR A 396 -7.44 -6.85 5.84
N ASP A 397 -6.48 -6.41 5.06
CA ASP A 397 -5.12 -6.91 5.05
C ASP A 397 -4.26 -6.51 6.27
N ALA A 398 -4.80 -5.67 7.16
CA ALA A 398 -4.13 -5.32 8.42
C ALA A 398 -4.18 -6.44 9.47
N SER A 399 -5.22 -7.28 9.43
CA SER A 399 -5.39 -8.39 10.34
C SER A 399 -4.67 -9.63 9.83
N PHE A 400 -3.88 -10.30 10.66
CA PHE A 400 -3.18 -11.53 10.27
C PHE A 400 -4.13 -12.61 9.73
N GLY A 401 -5.26 -12.85 10.41
CA GLY A 401 -6.23 -13.86 9.99
C GLY A 401 -6.85 -13.55 8.63
N ASP A 402 -7.32 -12.32 8.44
CA ASP A 402 -7.86 -11.90 7.14
C ASP A 402 -6.79 -11.92 6.05
N TRP A 403 -5.54 -11.53 6.39
CA TRP A 403 -4.44 -11.47 5.44
C TRP A 403 -4.07 -12.87 4.93
N ILE A 404 -3.83 -13.81 5.86
CA ILE A 404 -3.33 -15.14 5.52
C ILE A 404 -4.31 -15.97 4.68
N ILE A 405 -5.62 -15.79 4.85
CA ILE A 405 -6.63 -16.51 4.08
C ILE A 405 -7.01 -15.84 2.77
N ASN A 406 -6.76 -14.54 2.61
CA ASN A 406 -7.26 -13.79 1.47
C ASN A 406 -6.19 -13.30 0.50
N PHE A 407 -4.93 -13.14 0.93
CA PHE A 407 -3.94 -12.50 0.08
C PHE A 407 -2.87 -13.47 -0.45
N PRO A 408 -2.10 -14.22 0.34
CA PRO A 408 -1.14 -15.17 -0.22
C PRO A 408 -1.74 -16.24 -1.14
N PRO A 409 -2.99 -16.74 -0.94
CA PRO A 409 -3.62 -17.68 -1.87
C PRO A 409 -3.79 -17.14 -3.30
N ARG A 410 -3.78 -15.82 -3.47
CA ARG A 410 -3.82 -15.17 -4.79
C ARG A 410 -2.60 -15.48 -5.65
N LEU A 411 -1.45 -15.80 -5.04
CA LEU A 411 -0.27 -16.26 -5.76
C LEU A 411 -0.55 -17.55 -6.52
N ALA A 412 -1.27 -18.49 -5.92
CA ALA A 412 -1.64 -19.73 -6.61
C ALA A 412 -2.51 -19.49 -7.84
N LEU A 413 -3.38 -18.47 -7.82
CA LEU A 413 -4.18 -18.08 -8.99
C LEU A 413 -3.30 -17.46 -10.07
N ALA A 414 -2.34 -16.62 -9.70
CA ALA A 414 -1.41 -16.03 -10.64
C ALA A 414 -0.50 -17.11 -11.28
N GLU A 415 -0.01 -18.05 -10.49
CA GLU A 415 0.79 -19.18 -10.99
C GLU A 415 0.01 -20.09 -11.95
N ALA A 416 -1.26 -20.40 -11.60
CA ALA A 416 -2.15 -21.17 -12.48
C ALA A 416 -2.42 -20.44 -13.82
N ALA A 417 -2.29 -19.13 -13.83
CA ALA A 417 -2.38 -18.29 -15.03
C ALA A 417 -1.02 -18.08 -15.74
N GLY A 418 0.05 -18.74 -15.30
CA GLY A 418 1.39 -18.60 -15.88
C GLY A 418 2.14 -17.33 -15.47
N LEU A 419 1.67 -16.59 -14.47
CA LEU A 419 2.24 -15.32 -14.01
C LEU A 419 3.23 -15.53 -12.84
N ASN A 420 4.23 -16.38 -13.03
CA ASN A 420 5.15 -16.79 -11.95
C ASN A 420 6.02 -15.64 -11.41
N ASP A 421 6.39 -14.68 -12.27
CA ASP A 421 7.29 -13.58 -11.92
C ASP A 421 6.58 -12.22 -11.79
N VAL A 422 5.25 -12.22 -11.71
CA VAL A 422 4.48 -10.98 -11.57
C VAL A 422 4.84 -10.25 -10.27
N ALA A 423 4.94 -8.92 -10.33
CA ALA A 423 5.10 -8.12 -9.12
C ALA A 423 3.86 -8.23 -8.24
N VAL A 424 4.01 -8.08 -6.92
CA VAL A 424 2.92 -8.11 -5.95
C VAL A 424 2.76 -6.76 -5.27
N VAL A 425 1.53 -6.30 -5.10
CA VAL A 425 1.24 -5.01 -4.45
C VAL A 425 0.79 -5.24 -3.02
N LEU A 426 1.55 -4.72 -2.07
CA LEU A 426 1.22 -4.74 -0.65
C LEU A 426 0.87 -3.34 -0.16
N ARG A 427 0.08 -3.26 0.91
CA ARG A 427 -0.11 -2.01 1.67
C ARG A 427 1.19 -1.58 2.35
N ARG A 428 1.30 -0.31 2.70
CA ARG A 428 2.36 0.22 3.55
C ARG A 428 1.77 0.83 4.84
N PRO A 429 2.19 0.40 6.02
CA PRO A 429 3.07 -0.76 6.28
C PRO A 429 2.36 -2.07 5.95
N PRO A 430 3.09 -3.12 5.53
CA PRO A 430 2.51 -4.45 5.34
C PRO A 430 2.14 -5.07 6.69
N GLN A 431 1.36 -6.16 6.66
CA GLN A 431 1.14 -6.98 7.84
C GLN A 431 2.49 -7.54 8.35
N ALA A 432 2.68 -7.66 9.66
CA ALA A 432 3.99 -7.87 10.29
C ALA A 432 4.80 -9.06 9.71
N GLN A 433 4.15 -10.20 9.43
CA GLN A 433 4.81 -11.41 8.90
C GLN A 433 4.69 -11.54 7.37
N ALA A 434 4.07 -10.57 6.70
CA ALA A 434 3.77 -10.67 5.26
C ALA A 434 5.02 -10.87 4.41
N LEU A 435 6.08 -10.12 4.67
CA LEU A 435 7.32 -10.18 3.89
C LEU A 435 8.02 -11.53 4.05
N ASP A 436 8.07 -12.06 5.27
CA ASP A 436 8.71 -13.35 5.55
C ASP A 436 7.93 -14.50 4.90
N ILE A 437 6.60 -14.48 4.98
CA ILE A 437 5.74 -15.49 4.35
C ILE A 437 5.88 -15.43 2.83
N LEU A 438 5.87 -14.25 2.24
CA LEU A 438 6.02 -14.07 0.79
C LEU A 438 7.41 -14.50 0.32
N ALA A 439 8.47 -14.15 1.04
CA ALA A 439 9.83 -14.60 0.76
C ALA A 439 9.93 -16.12 0.79
N ALA A 440 9.32 -16.77 1.80
CA ALA A 440 9.28 -18.23 1.90
C ALA A 440 8.46 -18.89 0.78
N LEU A 441 7.48 -18.17 0.20
CA LEU A 441 6.71 -18.59 -0.98
C LEU A 441 7.41 -18.27 -2.30
N GLY A 442 8.65 -17.76 -2.28
CA GLY A 442 9.45 -17.46 -3.47
C GLY A 442 9.21 -16.07 -4.07
N VAL A 443 8.60 -15.15 -3.32
CA VAL A 443 8.44 -13.76 -3.75
C VAL A 443 9.57 -12.92 -3.16
N GLY A 444 10.58 -12.62 -3.99
CA GLY A 444 11.71 -11.77 -3.59
C GLY A 444 11.32 -10.28 -3.45
N PRO A 445 12.14 -9.50 -2.72
CA PRO A 445 11.87 -8.07 -2.46
C PRO A 445 11.77 -7.24 -3.75
N GLU A 446 12.44 -7.65 -4.82
CA GLU A 446 12.43 -6.99 -6.15
C GLU A 446 11.05 -7.09 -6.84
N ARG A 447 10.22 -8.03 -6.41
CA ARG A 447 8.84 -8.22 -6.91
C ARG A 447 7.81 -7.47 -6.07
N ILE A 448 8.18 -6.85 -4.95
CA ILE A 448 7.24 -6.21 -4.04
C ILE A 448 7.10 -4.73 -4.37
N LEU A 449 5.87 -4.31 -4.63
CA LEU A 449 5.46 -2.93 -4.79
C LEU A 449 4.63 -2.51 -3.57
N PHE A 450 4.79 -1.28 -3.12
CA PHE A 450 4.04 -0.78 -1.97
C PHE A 450 3.03 0.28 -2.39
N HIS A 451 1.80 0.12 -1.89
CA HIS A 451 0.72 1.08 -1.99
C HIS A 451 0.50 1.77 -0.63
N ASP A 452 0.44 3.09 -0.62
CA ASP A 452 0.17 3.88 0.58
C ASP A 452 -1.33 4.09 0.77
N LEU A 453 -1.82 3.91 2.01
CA LEU A 453 -3.25 3.92 2.32
C LEU A 453 -3.93 5.29 2.15
N ASP A 454 -3.17 6.36 2.10
CA ASP A 454 -3.63 7.72 1.83
C ASP A 454 -3.32 8.17 0.40
N GLY A 455 -2.83 7.25 -0.46
CA GLY A 455 -2.37 7.50 -1.81
C GLY A 455 -3.21 6.86 -2.91
N VAL A 456 -2.76 7.08 -4.13
CA VAL A 456 -3.27 6.47 -5.36
C VAL A 456 -2.12 5.80 -6.09
N SER A 457 -2.27 4.53 -6.41
CA SER A 457 -1.31 3.78 -7.23
C SER A 457 -1.93 3.48 -8.58
N LEU A 458 -1.27 3.89 -9.65
CA LEU A 458 -1.68 3.66 -11.04
C LEU A 458 -0.82 2.54 -11.63
N PHE A 459 -1.47 1.58 -12.25
CA PHE A 459 -0.80 0.44 -12.87
C PHE A 459 -1.10 0.42 -14.37
N SER A 460 -0.08 0.24 -15.19
CA SER A 460 -0.28 -0.06 -16.62
C SER A 460 -1.12 -1.33 -16.77
N ARG A 461 -0.89 -2.30 -15.88
CA ARG A 461 -1.69 -3.53 -15.78
C ARG A 461 -1.77 -4.01 -14.35
N LEU A 462 -2.99 -4.24 -13.85
CA LEU A 462 -3.24 -4.79 -12.53
C LEU A 462 -4.02 -6.11 -12.65
N PHE A 463 -3.43 -7.18 -12.13
CA PHE A 463 -4.12 -8.46 -12.01
C PHE A 463 -4.91 -8.49 -10.71
N VAL A 464 -6.20 -8.71 -10.84
CA VAL A 464 -7.16 -8.68 -9.74
C VAL A 464 -7.75 -10.07 -9.57
N PRO A 465 -7.34 -10.82 -8.53
CA PRO A 465 -7.93 -12.12 -8.23
C PRO A 465 -9.31 -11.97 -7.60
N SER A 466 -10.21 -12.93 -7.87
CA SER A 466 -11.43 -13.07 -7.10
C SER A 466 -11.12 -13.27 -5.60
N TRP A 467 -12.10 -12.94 -4.76
CA TRP A 467 -11.91 -13.04 -3.31
C TRP A 467 -11.85 -14.52 -2.87
N PRO A 468 -10.82 -14.97 -2.16
CA PRO A 468 -10.70 -16.37 -1.73
C PRO A 468 -11.74 -16.80 -0.69
N THR A 469 -12.31 -15.83 0.05
CA THR A 469 -13.38 -16.09 1.04
C THR A 469 -14.64 -15.26 0.72
N PRO A 470 -15.40 -15.62 -0.32
CA PRO A 470 -16.43 -14.76 -0.88
C PRO A 470 -17.66 -14.58 0.02
N ALA A 471 -17.99 -15.55 0.87
CA ALA A 471 -19.17 -15.51 1.71
C ALA A 471 -18.82 -15.80 3.17
N LYS A 472 -19.24 -14.92 4.09
CA LYS A 472 -19.14 -15.10 5.55
C LYS A 472 -17.83 -15.74 6.04
N MET A 473 -16.71 -15.35 5.47
CA MET A 473 -15.39 -15.94 5.77
C MET A 473 -15.25 -17.43 5.38
N ALA A 474 -16.19 -17.99 4.61
CA ALA A 474 -16.05 -19.34 4.08
C ALA A 474 -14.93 -19.38 3.04
N PRO A 475 -13.88 -20.18 3.20
CA PRO A 475 -12.81 -20.29 2.22
C PRO A 475 -13.32 -20.96 0.94
N SER A 476 -12.77 -20.55 -0.21
CA SER A 476 -12.84 -21.38 -1.41
C SER A 476 -12.01 -22.65 -1.18
N ALA A 477 -12.37 -23.77 -1.83
CA ALA A 477 -11.61 -25.01 -1.70
C ALA A 477 -10.13 -24.78 -2.00
N GLY A 478 -9.24 -25.32 -1.15
CA GLY A 478 -7.80 -25.24 -1.34
C GLY A 478 -7.16 -23.88 -1.06
N VAL A 479 -7.81 -23.00 -0.30
CA VAL A 479 -7.23 -21.71 0.11
C VAL A 479 -5.89 -21.90 0.81
N TYR A 480 -5.74 -22.96 1.61
CA TYR A 480 -4.51 -23.23 2.34
C TYR A 480 -3.47 -24.06 1.54
N ASP A 481 -3.78 -24.47 0.32
CA ASP A 481 -2.88 -25.35 -0.45
C ASP A 481 -1.53 -24.71 -0.74
N ILE A 482 -1.48 -23.41 -0.93
CA ILE A 482 -0.22 -22.70 -1.16
C ILE A 482 0.76 -22.87 0.01
N TYR A 483 0.26 -23.02 1.23
CA TYR A 483 1.08 -23.15 2.43
C TYR A 483 1.69 -24.54 2.60
N ARG A 484 1.26 -25.55 1.81
CA ARG A 484 1.90 -26.87 1.79
C ARG A 484 3.38 -26.79 1.44
N ARG A 485 3.78 -25.81 0.63
CA ARG A 485 5.19 -25.53 0.28
C ARG A 485 6.04 -25.09 1.47
N LEU A 486 5.40 -24.59 2.52
CA LEU A 486 6.05 -24.08 3.73
C LEU A 486 6.11 -25.12 4.85
N ARG A 487 5.47 -26.27 4.65
CA ARG A 487 5.50 -27.36 5.61
C ARG A 487 6.87 -28.03 5.58
N PRO A 488 7.46 -28.35 6.74
CA PRO A 488 8.71 -29.09 6.77
C PRO A 488 8.48 -30.50 6.22
N GLU A 489 9.48 -31.03 5.50
CA GLU A 489 9.43 -32.39 4.95
C GLU A 489 9.39 -33.46 6.04
N THR A 490 10.05 -33.18 7.16
CA THR A 490 10.06 -34.05 8.34
C THR A 490 9.56 -33.28 9.55
N GLY A 491 8.53 -33.79 10.21
CA GLY A 491 8.05 -33.20 11.46
C GLY A 491 9.10 -33.41 12.59
N PRO A 492 9.07 -32.54 13.63
CA PRO A 492 9.90 -32.74 14.81
C PRO A 492 9.59 -34.10 15.46
N ALA A 493 10.60 -34.70 16.11
CA ALA A 493 10.46 -35.98 16.80
C ALA A 493 9.41 -35.93 17.93
N GLU A 494 9.25 -34.76 18.55
CA GLU A 494 8.22 -34.49 19.56
C GLU A 494 7.07 -33.70 18.93
N ARG A 495 5.85 -34.12 19.23
CA ARG A 495 4.62 -33.44 18.81
C ARG A 495 4.09 -32.59 19.98
N PRO A 496 4.40 -31.26 20.02
CA PRO A 496 4.05 -30.43 21.15
C PRO A 496 2.54 -30.26 21.30
N LEU A 497 2.10 -30.08 22.54
CA LEU A 497 0.77 -29.59 22.89
C LEU A 497 0.90 -28.09 23.05
N LEU A 498 0.14 -27.30 22.25
CA LEU A 498 0.24 -25.84 22.22
C LEU A 498 -1.03 -25.18 22.78
N TYR A 499 -0.85 -24.20 23.66
CA TYR A 499 -1.92 -23.31 24.09
C TYR A 499 -1.66 -21.91 23.53
N LEU A 500 -2.61 -21.39 22.74
CA LEU A 500 -2.54 -20.05 22.12
C LEU A 500 -3.11 -19.01 23.07
N THR A 501 -2.29 -18.16 23.65
CA THR A 501 -2.77 -17.06 24.50
C THR A 501 -3.32 -15.88 23.70
N ARG A 502 -4.31 -15.18 24.27
CA ARG A 502 -4.87 -13.93 23.74
C ARG A 502 -4.85 -12.78 24.74
N LYS A 503 -4.07 -12.85 25.76
CA LYS A 503 -4.03 -11.88 26.87
C LYS A 503 -3.90 -10.40 26.42
N ASN A 504 -3.22 -10.19 25.29
CA ASN A 504 -2.98 -8.85 24.77
C ASN A 504 -4.02 -8.38 23.74
N VAL A 505 -5.15 -9.08 23.58
CA VAL A 505 -6.17 -8.77 22.56
C VAL A 505 -7.41 -8.18 23.23
N ALA A 506 -7.71 -6.91 22.92
CA ALA A 506 -8.84 -6.18 23.53
C ALA A 506 -10.24 -6.71 23.13
N SER A 507 -10.37 -7.41 22.00
CA SER A 507 -11.66 -7.95 21.55
C SER A 507 -11.95 -9.29 22.18
N ARG A 508 -13.09 -9.45 22.85
CA ARG A 508 -13.52 -10.67 23.51
C ARG A 508 -12.50 -11.17 24.56
N PRO A 509 -12.11 -10.34 25.52
CA PRO A 509 -11.12 -10.77 26.52
C PRO A 509 -11.70 -11.89 27.39
N MET A 510 -10.91 -12.96 27.59
CA MET A 510 -11.21 -14.01 28.53
C MET A 510 -10.75 -13.55 29.92
N LEU A 511 -11.69 -13.37 30.86
CA LEU A 511 -11.37 -12.77 32.18
C LEU A 511 -10.53 -13.70 33.06
N ASN A 512 -10.66 -15.00 32.91
CA ASN A 512 -9.90 -16.00 33.64
C ASN A 512 -8.81 -16.68 32.79
N GLU A 513 -8.22 -15.95 31.82
CA GLU A 513 -7.22 -16.53 30.92
C GLU A 513 -5.96 -17.00 31.65
N ASP A 514 -5.56 -16.34 32.73
CA ASP A 514 -4.41 -16.79 33.53
C ASP A 514 -4.67 -18.15 34.18
N GLU A 515 -5.85 -18.38 34.71
CA GLU A 515 -6.24 -19.69 35.32
C GLU A 515 -6.34 -20.78 34.24
N VAL A 516 -6.87 -20.44 33.07
CA VAL A 516 -6.97 -21.35 31.93
C VAL A 516 -5.57 -21.73 31.43
N ARG A 517 -4.68 -20.74 31.24
CA ARG A 517 -3.29 -20.98 30.83
C ARG A 517 -2.57 -21.88 31.82
N ASP A 518 -2.66 -21.57 33.12
CA ASP A 518 -2.02 -22.37 34.17
C ASP A 518 -2.56 -23.81 34.24
N LEU A 519 -3.85 -24.01 33.91
CA LEU A 519 -4.43 -25.35 33.76
C LEU A 519 -3.79 -26.11 32.61
N PHE A 520 -3.71 -25.48 31.40
CA PHE A 520 -3.07 -26.11 30.24
C PHE A 520 -1.59 -26.43 30.48
N GLU A 521 -0.84 -25.50 31.11
CA GLU A 521 0.58 -25.71 31.42
C GLU A 521 0.80 -26.86 32.40
N ARG A 522 -0.03 -26.99 33.45
CA ARG A 522 0.02 -28.16 34.36
C ARG A 522 -0.27 -29.48 33.66
N ARG A 523 -0.99 -29.42 32.53
CA ARG A 523 -1.35 -30.60 31.71
C ARG A 523 -0.36 -30.84 30.56
N GLY A 524 0.80 -30.16 30.55
CA GLY A 524 1.88 -30.37 29.61
C GLY A 524 1.78 -29.56 28.32
N PHE A 525 0.88 -28.55 28.23
CA PHE A 525 0.83 -27.63 27.09
C PHE A 525 1.88 -26.54 27.25
N ARG A 526 2.46 -26.13 26.12
CA ARG A 526 3.31 -24.97 26.03
C ARG A 526 2.47 -23.77 25.62
N SER A 527 2.43 -22.73 26.45
CA SER A 527 1.75 -21.47 26.14
C SER A 527 2.58 -20.62 25.19
N ILE A 528 1.97 -20.12 24.13
CA ILE A 528 2.60 -19.29 23.11
C ILE A 528 1.69 -18.13 22.68
N ASP A 529 2.28 -16.99 22.39
CA ASP A 529 1.67 -15.90 21.64
C ASP A 529 2.36 -15.83 20.26
N PRO A 530 1.75 -16.38 19.17
CA PRO A 530 2.38 -16.36 17.84
C PRO A 530 2.69 -14.96 17.32
N GLY A 531 2.03 -13.94 17.83
CA GLY A 531 2.28 -12.55 17.45
C GLY A 531 3.64 -12.00 17.93
N THR A 532 4.27 -12.66 18.90
CA THR A 532 5.59 -12.30 19.47
C THR A 532 6.75 -13.07 18.86
N LEU A 533 6.45 -14.07 18.02
CA LEU A 533 7.42 -14.97 17.42
C LEU A 533 7.78 -14.55 15.99
N SER A 534 8.99 -14.85 15.57
CA SER A 534 9.38 -14.77 14.16
C SER A 534 8.62 -15.81 13.33
N PHE A 535 8.51 -15.58 12.04
CA PHE A 535 7.85 -16.53 11.14
C PHE A 535 8.56 -17.92 11.14
N ALA A 536 9.87 -17.95 11.28
CA ALA A 536 10.64 -19.20 11.38
C ALA A 536 10.25 -20.01 12.62
N GLU A 537 10.16 -19.36 13.79
CA GLU A 537 9.73 -19.97 15.05
C GLU A 537 8.28 -20.48 14.96
N VAL A 538 7.38 -19.69 14.35
CA VAL A 538 5.99 -20.11 14.12
C VAL A 538 5.94 -21.38 13.25
N ARG A 539 6.69 -21.42 12.14
CA ARG A 539 6.75 -22.59 11.26
C ARG A 539 7.24 -23.85 11.99
N GLU A 540 8.26 -23.70 12.81
CA GLU A 540 8.82 -24.82 13.59
C GLU A 540 7.81 -25.35 14.61
N LEU A 541 7.18 -24.48 15.40
CA LEU A 541 6.20 -24.84 16.41
C LEU A 541 4.94 -25.48 15.82
N PHE A 542 4.46 -24.96 14.70
CA PHE A 542 3.26 -25.47 14.03
C PHE A 542 3.54 -26.59 13.02
N ALA A 543 4.79 -27.01 12.85
CA ALA A 543 5.17 -28.08 11.91
C ALA A 543 4.40 -29.37 12.12
N SER A 544 4.28 -29.85 13.36
CA SER A 544 3.59 -31.10 13.70
C SER A 544 3.12 -31.13 15.16
N PRO A 545 2.29 -30.19 15.62
CA PRO A 545 1.74 -30.25 16.96
C PRO A 545 0.79 -31.44 17.08
N ALA A 546 0.67 -32.01 18.29
CA ALA A 546 -0.32 -33.03 18.59
C ALA A 546 -1.70 -32.39 18.81
N CYS A 547 -1.72 -31.28 19.52
CA CYS A 547 -2.91 -30.47 19.76
C CYS A 547 -2.57 -28.99 19.75
N VAL A 548 -3.54 -28.17 19.27
CA VAL A 548 -3.51 -26.70 19.38
C VAL A 548 -4.80 -26.25 20.07
N ALA A 549 -4.68 -25.69 21.27
CA ALA A 549 -5.79 -25.24 22.09
C ALA A 549 -5.74 -23.73 22.32
N GLY A 550 -6.87 -23.09 22.57
CA GLY A 550 -6.91 -21.68 22.99
C GLY A 550 -8.19 -20.93 22.61
N PRO A 551 -8.28 -19.65 22.99
CA PRO A 551 -9.39 -18.79 22.60
C PRO A 551 -9.41 -18.57 21.09
N PHE A 552 -10.60 -18.63 20.49
CA PHE A 552 -10.78 -18.41 19.06
C PHE A 552 -10.16 -17.10 18.57
N GLY A 553 -9.34 -17.18 17.55
CA GLY A 553 -8.69 -16.02 16.94
C GLY A 553 -7.77 -16.36 15.76
N SER A 554 -7.20 -15.34 15.16
CA SER A 554 -6.34 -15.42 13.97
C SER A 554 -5.14 -16.35 14.12
N ALA A 555 -4.70 -16.60 15.36
CA ALA A 555 -3.56 -17.48 15.65
C ALA A 555 -3.77 -18.94 15.18
N PHE A 556 -5.03 -19.40 15.10
CA PHE A 556 -5.35 -20.74 14.59
C PHE A 556 -5.04 -20.92 13.10
N HIS A 557 -4.98 -19.84 12.31
CA HIS A 557 -4.59 -19.95 10.90
C HIS A 557 -3.15 -20.43 10.69
N ASN A 558 -2.30 -20.38 11.72
CA ASN A 558 -0.96 -20.97 11.66
C ASN A 558 -0.98 -22.50 11.48
N LEU A 559 -2.13 -23.14 11.72
CA LEU A 559 -2.34 -24.55 11.36
C LEU A 559 -2.13 -24.84 9.87
N ALA A 560 -2.20 -23.83 9.01
CA ALA A 560 -1.86 -23.94 7.60
C ALA A 560 -0.43 -24.47 7.36
N PHE A 561 0.48 -24.22 8.29
CA PHE A 561 1.88 -24.67 8.22
C PHE A 561 2.10 -26.10 8.75
N SER A 562 1.06 -26.74 9.30
CA SER A 562 1.20 -28.07 9.85
C SER A 562 1.25 -29.16 8.77
N ALA A 563 2.25 -30.04 8.85
CA ALA A 563 2.32 -31.26 8.06
C ALA A 563 1.53 -32.42 8.71
N GLY A 564 1.31 -32.33 10.03
CA GLY A 564 0.53 -33.32 10.80
C GLY A 564 -0.98 -33.03 10.73
N ARG A 565 -1.73 -33.84 11.50
CA ARG A 565 -3.17 -33.63 11.70
C ARG A 565 -3.44 -33.36 13.18
N PRO A 566 -3.11 -32.16 13.69
CA PRO A 566 -3.39 -31.83 15.08
C PRO A 566 -4.89 -31.78 15.33
N ILE A 567 -5.27 -32.13 16.56
CA ILE A 567 -6.60 -31.84 17.06
C ILE A 567 -6.62 -30.38 17.54
N SER A 568 -7.65 -29.63 17.18
CA SER A 568 -7.82 -28.26 17.69
C SER A 568 -8.86 -28.26 18.81
N LEU A 569 -8.57 -27.61 19.94
CA LEU A 569 -9.55 -27.25 20.97
C LEU A 569 -9.78 -25.75 20.97
N VAL A 570 -10.94 -25.33 20.48
CA VAL A 570 -11.28 -23.91 20.34
C VAL A 570 -12.19 -23.48 21.48
N LEU A 571 -11.77 -22.46 22.22
CA LEU A 571 -12.54 -21.86 23.30
C LEU A 571 -13.25 -20.61 22.78
N LEU A 572 -14.58 -20.53 22.96
CA LEU A 572 -15.41 -19.43 22.46
C LEU A 572 -16.38 -18.93 23.53
N PRO A 573 -16.73 -17.64 23.53
CA PRO A 573 -17.88 -17.18 24.30
C PRO A 573 -19.19 -17.66 23.67
N ASP A 574 -20.19 -17.98 24.51
CA ASP A 574 -21.51 -18.50 24.13
C ASP A 574 -22.36 -17.51 23.29
N HIS A 575 -22.06 -16.21 23.39
CA HIS A 575 -22.71 -15.15 22.62
C HIS A 575 -22.13 -14.97 21.18
N THR A 576 -21.15 -15.78 20.78
CA THR A 576 -20.59 -15.77 19.43
C THR A 576 -20.60 -17.13 18.71
N PRO A 577 -21.70 -17.90 18.78
CA PRO A 577 -21.74 -19.26 18.23
C PRO A 577 -21.61 -19.30 16.69
N HIS A 578 -21.87 -18.19 16.01
CA HIS A 578 -21.75 -18.08 14.56
C HIS A 578 -20.30 -18.27 14.04
N TYR A 579 -19.30 -18.16 14.91
CA TYR A 579 -17.92 -18.47 14.52
C TYR A 579 -17.66 -19.99 14.40
N LEU A 580 -18.52 -20.83 14.94
CA LEU A 580 -18.35 -22.28 14.82
C LEU A 580 -18.43 -22.77 13.38
N ASP A 581 -19.34 -22.18 12.58
CA ASP A 581 -19.43 -22.48 11.14
C ASP A 581 -18.15 -22.07 10.41
N GLU A 582 -17.60 -20.90 10.72
CA GLU A 582 -16.36 -20.44 10.13
C GLU A 582 -15.20 -21.38 10.49
N ILE A 583 -15.10 -21.78 11.75
CA ILE A 583 -14.05 -22.71 12.23
C ILE A 583 -14.18 -24.05 11.52
N ALA A 584 -15.40 -24.58 11.41
CA ALA A 584 -15.66 -25.84 10.73
C ALA A 584 -15.23 -25.81 9.25
N LEU A 585 -15.47 -24.70 8.56
CA LEU A 585 -15.06 -24.51 7.18
C LEU A 585 -13.54 -24.43 7.03
N TRP A 586 -12.85 -23.66 7.88
CA TRP A 586 -11.39 -23.53 7.81
C TRP A 586 -10.67 -24.84 8.15
N HIS A 587 -11.11 -25.53 9.20
CA HIS A 587 -10.55 -26.84 9.56
C HIS A 587 -10.85 -27.88 8.49
N GLY A 588 -12.04 -27.79 7.84
CA GLY A 588 -12.39 -28.65 6.72
C GLY A 588 -11.48 -28.50 5.51
N ASP A 589 -11.15 -27.25 5.13
CA ASP A 589 -10.20 -26.97 4.05
C ASP A 589 -8.77 -27.45 4.38
N LEU A 590 -8.38 -27.37 5.66
CA LEU A 590 -7.10 -27.89 6.16
C LEU A 590 -7.10 -29.45 6.30
N GLY A 591 -8.25 -30.09 6.25
CA GLY A 591 -8.41 -31.53 6.51
C GLY A 591 -8.19 -31.91 7.97
N LEU A 592 -8.52 -31.00 8.90
CA LEU A 592 -8.34 -31.17 10.35
C LEU A 592 -9.67 -31.38 11.05
N SER A 593 -9.60 -32.00 12.24
CA SER A 593 -10.71 -32.11 13.18
C SER A 593 -10.58 -31.07 14.28
N PHE A 594 -11.69 -30.63 14.85
CA PHE A 594 -11.68 -29.72 15.99
C PHE A 594 -12.75 -30.06 17.02
N GLY A 595 -12.47 -29.73 18.28
CA GLY A 595 -13.44 -29.66 19.35
C GLY A 595 -13.62 -28.19 19.81
N TYR A 596 -14.71 -27.91 20.48
CA TYR A 596 -14.94 -26.58 21.02
C TYR A 596 -15.58 -26.61 22.39
N LEU A 597 -15.36 -25.58 23.17
CA LEU A 597 -16.06 -25.31 24.42
C LEU A 597 -16.58 -23.88 24.43
N LEU A 598 -17.82 -23.73 24.91
CA LEU A 598 -18.44 -22.42 25.08
C LEU A 598 -18.29 -21.97 26.53
N GLY A 599 -17.79 -20.76 26.73
CA GLY A 599 -17.75 -20.08 28.01
C GLY A 599 -18.84 -19.02 28.10
N GLU A 600 -19.16 -18.59 29.32
CA GLU A 600 -20.26 -17.69 29.63
C GLU A 600 -19.86 -16.23 29.43
N ALA A 601 -20.77 -15.40 28.91
CA ALA A 601 -20.56 -13.94 28.89
C ALA A 601 -20.38 -13.38 30.31
N ALA A 602 -19.50 -12.42 30.47
CA ALA A 602 -19.30 -11.79 31.79
C ALA A 602 -20.58 -11.09 32.27
N PRO A 603 -20.85 -11.10 33.58
CA PRO A 603 -22.03 -10.47 34.14
C PRO A 603 -22.12 -9.00 33.77
N GLY A 604 -23.33 -8.55 33.37
CA GLY A 604 -23.61 -7.16 33.01
C GLY A 604 -23.29 -6.76 31.57
N CYS A 605 -22.82 -7.68 30.73
CA CYS A 605 -22.62 -7.42 29.31
C CYS A 605 -23.94 -7.46 28.53
N ALA A 606 -24.06 -6.64 27.49
CA ALA A 606 -25.21 -6.68 26.59
C ALA A 606 -25.22 -8.00 25.81
N ALA A 607 -26.36 -8.65 25.71
CA ALA A 607 -26.52 -9.95 25.04
C ALA A 607 -26.07 -9.99 23.59
N ASN A 608 -25.95 -8.85 22.91
CA ASN A 608 -25.55 -8.73 21.50
C ASN A 608 -24.17 -8.11 21.29
N ASP A 609 -23.41 -7.89 22.37
CA ASP A 609 -22.04 -7.36 22.24
C ASP A 609 -21.05 -8.49 21.90
N ARG A 610 -20.80 -8.66 20.62
CA ARG A 610 -19.83 -9.64 20.11
C ARG A 610 -18.38 -9.45 20.61
N HIS A 611 -18.07 -8.32 21.26
CA HIS A 611 -16.76 -8.00 21.81
C HIS A 611 -16.74 -8.11 23.35
N ALA A 612 -17.86 -8.52 23.97
CA ALA A 612 -17.97 -8.64 25.40
C ALA A 612 -16.93 -9.57 26.01
N PRO A 613 -16.45 -9.25 27.22
CA PRO A 613 -15.62 -10.17 28.00
C PRO A 613 -16.40 -11.43 28.39
N TRP A 614 -15.70 -12.51 28.64
CA TRP A 614 -16.28 -13.80 28.95
C TRP A 614 -15.39 -14.62 29.89
N ILE A 615 -15.95 -15.70 30.44
CA ILE A 615 -15.30 -16.61 31.39
C ILE A 615 -15.33 -18.03 30.83
N ALA A 616 -14.17 -18.67 30.78
CA ALA A 616 -14.03 -20.04 30.28
C ALA A 616 -14.33 -21.06 31.41
N PRO A 617 -15.00 -22.21 31.09
CA PRO A 617 -15.40 -23.21 32.06
C PRO A 617 -14.24 -24.17 32.39
N LEU A 618 -13.48 -23.91 33.45
CA LEU A 618 -12.28 -24.64 33.83
C LEU A 618 -12.51 -26.16 33.96
N ASP A 619 -13.58 -26.57 34.60
CA ASP A 619 -13.90 -28.00 34.80
C ASP A 619 -14.17 -28.74 33.49
N ARG A 620 -14.79 -28.04 32.52
CA ARG A 620 -15.04 -28.61 31.18
C ARG A 620 -13.76 -28.67 30.36
N ILE A 621 -12.89 -27.68 30.52
CA ILE A 621 -11.58 -27.62 29.86
C ILE A 621 -10.72 -28.78 30.35
N ASP A 622 -10.69 -29.05 31.65
CA ASP A 622 -9.88 -30.14 32.22
C ASP A 622 -10.32 -31.51 31.68
N ARG A 623 -11.64 -31.78 31.65
CA ARG A 623 -12.16 -33.02 31.03
C ARG A 623 -11.86 -33.09 29.52
N ALA A 624 -11.92 -31.98 28.81
CA ALA A 624 -11.61 -31.96 27.40
C ALA A 624 -10.13 -32.24 27.13
N ILE A 625 -9.24 -31.77 28.00
CA ILE A 625 -7.81 -32.08 27.94
C ILE A 625 -7.57 -33.59 28.12
N ASP A 626 -8.23 -34.26 29.10
CA ASP A 626 -8.14 -35.69 29.26
C ASP A 626 -8.49 -36.43 27.96
N ARG A 627 -9.60 -36.05 27.34
CA ARG A 627 -10.04 -36.64 26.08
C ARG A 627 -9.07 -36.40 24.92
N ILE A 628 -8.48 -35.23 24.83
CA ILE A 628 -7.46 -34.90 23.81
C ILE A 628 -6.22 -35.77 24.02
N LEU A 629 -5.74 -35.88 25.24
CA LEU A 629 -4.57 -36.70 25.56
C LEU A 629 -4.79 -38.18 25.19
N GLU A 630 -5.97 -38.74 25.47
CA GLU A 630 -6.34 -40.07 25.00
C GLU A 630 -6.27 -40.20 23.47
N LEU A 631 -6.83 -39.25 22.75
CA LEU A 631 -6.86 -39.23 21.27
C LEU A 631 -5.48 -39.02 20.64
N THR A 632 -4.57 -38.33 21.33
CA THR A 632 -3.21 -38.06 20.83
C THR A 632 -2.23 -39.20 21.11
N ILE A 633 -2.51 -40.02 22.11
CA ILE A 633 -1.68 -41.20 22.51
C ILE A 633 -2.07 -42.45 21.69
N SER A 634 -3.35 -42.59 21.31
CA SER A 634 -3.77 -43.69 20.42
C SER A 634 -3.47 -43.30 18.96
N PRO A 635 -2.56 -43.99 18.26
CA PRO A 635 -2.44 -43.81 16.83
C PRO A 635 -3.77 -44.25 16.20
N ALA A 636 -4.48 -43.33 15.58
CA ALA A 636 -5.57 -43.70 14.66
C ALA A 636 -4.93 -44.44 13.48
N ASP A 637 -5.35 -45.68 13.23
CA ASP A 637 -5.01 -46.51 12.08
C ASP A 637 -5.27 -45.81 10.74
#